data_d1f3216718c85922979281a0a4fc5c22
#
_entry.id   d1f3216718c85922979281a0a4fc5c22
#
_cell.length_a   1.000
_cell.length_b   1.000
_cell.length_c   1.000
_cell.angle_alpha   90.00
_cell.angle_beta   90.00
_cell.angle_gamma   90.00
#
_symmetry.space_group_name_H-M   'P 1'
#
loop_
_entity.id
_entity.type
_entity.pdbx_description
1 polymer ?
#
loop_
_entity_poly.entity_id
_entity_poly.type
_entity_poly.pdbx_seq_one_letter_code
_entity_poly.pdbx_strand_id
1 'polypeptide(L)'
;MEKILKFILVISLPLISLIIAIFTLSDYGINWDEPYHYRRGQAFLHYYLTGEKEYKGIPKYPPLKGTSDSGDFRNSNELFEEVQKNPSLSDPSFRRSYYQDDAWNGEYFIDIENAYGHPALNGILASLTNYIFYQQMGILGDLEAYHLFIILTVSVMTFFMAIFMWKKYGLIESLISSLALTTYPLLLGEQHFNIKDPIETAFYTITLISFYLGITKNSFRWLLAGIVFFGMALSVKFNIIFSIIPIGIWFIYYLHKNKLKSNFIKKITFALLLSPFIVLVILFISYPTIWKNPGYELTELARFYLGAGYSQSQPLNYYLFGFINFFPSLWIAVTTPPVTLLLFILSFFFIKKLFQKDSFAVLLLLWFLVALLRISLFKALSYNGVRLIMEYIPPMAMLAGISAGYIYKKINKNLKVLAIIIIFASFVPTIYKLIKIHPNENVYFNFLVGGLPGAKKINLNSWGNGYGNAYYQAVLWINKNAEENARLTLPIGLIGNIPRYKLRKDISLSNNYLSGLNHNGEYLLELTYDYPQMEWFALKYLDSAVRPVYEVKVEGIAIAKVWKNDSSYVLPEYKIQKIIPAKINYYDKSDYIELIISRPEKIMQVSLTLPTQGCEPASTGYVTTSSDGKAWAREVEDVARDQLSHSKLNGLESSFHFYFFAREAKFIRFHTEDLDSCLLDAYYPKITILDAN
;
A
#
# COMPACT_ATOMS: atom_id res chain seq x y z
N MET A 1 14.92 -42.69 12.46
CA MET A 1 14.90 -41.67 13.51
C MET A 1 15.58 -40.35 13.09
N GLU A 2 16.85 -40.37 12.70
CA GLU A 2 17.60 -39.15 12.29
C GLU A 2 16.94 -38.35 11.12
N LYS A 3 16.43 -39.05 10.11
CA LYS A 3 15.77 -38.41 8.95
C LYS A 3 14.46 -37.75 9.32
N ILE A 4 13.71 -38.33 10.25
CA ILE A 4 12.45 -37.75 10.76
C ILE A 4 12.77 -36.52 11.61
N LEU A 5 13.76 -36.56 12.48
CA LEU A 5 14.20 -35.42 13.29
C LEU A 5 14.62 -34.22 12.40
N LYS A 6 15.42 -34.49 11.35
CA LYS A 6 15.82 -33.46 10.39
C LYS A 6 14.60 -32.87 9.66
N PHE A 7 13.62 -33.68 9.29
CA PHE A 7 12.39 -33.19 8.68
C PHE A 7 11.59 -32.28 9.64
N ILE A 8 11.44 -32.70 10.90
CA ILE A 8 10.80 -31.89 11.94
C ILE A 8 11.51 -30.54 12.10
N LEU A 9 12.84 -30.54 12.16
CA LEU A 9 13.61 -29.29 12.24
C LEU A 9 13.41 -28.38 11.00
N VAL A 10 13.34 -28.96 9.81
CA VAL A 10 13.12 -28.20 8.57
C VAL A 10 11.77 -27.49 8.55
N ILE A 11 10.71 -28.16 9.03
CA ILE A 11 9.35 -27.59 9.03
C ILE A 11 9.07 -26.70 10.26
N SER A 12 9.90 -26.77 11.32
CA SER A 12 9.63 -26.05 12.58
C SER A 12 9.60 -24.54 12.40
N LEU A 13 10.56 -23.94 11.69
CA LEU A 13 10.60 -22.48 11.47
C LEU A 13 9.41 -21.99 10.63
N PRO A 14 9.08 -22.61 9.47
CA PRO A 14 7.85 -22.28 8.76
C PRO A 14 6.59 -22.42 9.61
N LEU A 15 6.50 -23.46 10.44
CA LEU A 15 5.34 -23.71 11.32
C LEU A 15 5.24 -22.64 12.42
N ILE A 16 6.36 -22.31 13.07
CA ILE A 16 6.40 -21.24 14.09
C ILE A 16 5.99 -19.91 13.45
N SER A 17 6.51 -19.59 12.26
CA SER A 17 6.13 -18.38 11.54
C SER A 17 4.64 -18.34 11.21
N LEU A 18 4.06 -19.43 10.74
CA LEU A 18 2.61 -19.55 10.49
C LEU A 18 1.80 -19.34 11.77
N ILE A 19 2.19 -19.98 12.86
CA ILE A 19 1.52 -19.87 14.16
C ILE A 19 1.55 -18.41 14.64
N ILE A 20 2.72 -17.76 14.62
CA ILE A 20 2.85 -16.35 14.99
C ILE A 20 1.95 -15.49 14.11
N ALA A 21 2.00 -15.65 12.79
CA ALA A 21 1.20 -14.85 11.87
C ALA A 21 -0.32 -15.01 12.09
N ILE A 22 -0.79 -16.21 12.44
CA ILE A 22 -2.21 -16.44 12.79
C ILE A 22 -2.57 -15.73 14.10
N PHE A 23 -1.71 -15.80 15.12
CA PHE A 23 -1.99 -15.16 16.41
C PHE A 23 -1.93 -13.64 16.35
N THR A 24 -1.22 -13.06 15.40
CA THR A 24 -1.10 -11.60 15.21
C THR A 24 -2.04 -11.04 14.14
N LEU A 25 -2.93 -11.86 13.55
CA LEU A 25 -3.89 -11.40 12.54
C LEU A 25 -4.70 -10.18 12.95
N SER A 26 -5.14 -10.12 14.21
CA SER A 26 -5.98 -9.03 14.73
C SER A 26 -5.23 -7.73 15.01
N ASP A 27 -3.88 -7.75 14.96
CA ASP A 27 -3.07 -6.58 15.30
C ASP A 27 -2.89 -5.64 14.10
N TYR A 28 -3.26 -6.10 12.90
CA TYR A 28 -3.08 -5.38 11.65
C TYR A 28 -4.39 -4.82 11.11
N GLY A 29 -4.28 -3.63 10.57
CA GLY A 29 -5.36 -2.93 9.89
C GLY A 29 -5.46 -3.27 8.41
N ILE A 30 -6.05 -2.37 7.67
CA ILE A 30 -6.31 -2.51 6.24
C ILE A 30 -5.47 -1.49 5.46
N ASN A 31 -5.01 -1.85 4.27
CA ASN A 31 -4.46 -0.88 3.33
C ASN A 31 -5.52 -0.44 2.29
N TRP A 32 -5.22 0.62 1.55
CA TRP A 32 -6.15 1.22 0.59
C TRP A 32 -6.51 0.34 -0.62
N ASP A 33 -5.66 -0.66 -0.96
CA ASP A 33 -5.92 -1.59 -2.07
C ASP A 33 -6.96 -2.65 -1.69
N GLU A 34 -6.99 -3.05 -0.42
CA GLU A 34 -7.75 -4.22 0.05
C GLU A 34 -9.26 -4.09 -0.07
N PRO A 35 -9.89 -2.96 0.32
CA PRO A 35 -11.35 -2.81 0.22
C PRO A 35 -11.87 -3.11 -1.17
N TYR A 36 -11.14 -2.64 -2.17
CA TYR A 36 -11.46 -2.86 -3.57
C TYR A 36 -11.36 -4.34 -3.96
N HIS A 37 -10.23 -4.98 -3.61
CA HIS A 37 -10.04 -6.41 -3.91
C HIS A 37 -11.05 -7.30 -3.18
N TYR A 38 -11.43 -6.95 -1.95
CA TYR A 38 -12.40 -7.72 -1.17
C TYR A 38 -13.81 -7.58 -1.73
N ARG A 39 -14.28 -6.37 -2.05
CA ARG A 39 -15.59 -6.16 -2.69
C ARG A 39 -15.72 -6.93 -3.99
N ARG A 40 -14.74 -6.76 -4.89
CA ARG A 40 -14.72 -7.49 -6.16
C ARG A 40 -14.62 -9.00 -5.96
N GLY A 41 -13.79 -9.43 -5.01
CA GLY A 41 -13.68 -10.84 -4.65
C GLY A 41 -14.98 -11.43 -4.13
N GLN A 42 -15.70 -10.73 -3.27
CA GLN A 42 -17.01 -11.13 -2.78
C GLN A 42 -18.04 -11.19 -3.92
N ALA A 43 -18.08 -10.20 -4.80
CA ALA A 43 -18.98 -10.18 -5.95
C ALA A 43 -18.75 -11.38 -6.88
N PHE A 44 -17.49 -11.67 -7.22
CA PHE A 44 -17.17 -12.80 -8.09
C PHE A 44 -17.39 -14.15 -7.41
N LEU A 45 -17.05 -14.29 -6.12
CA LEU A 45 -17.32 -15.49 -5.36
C LEU A 45 -18.82 -15.76 -5.25
N HIS A 46 -19.62 -14.74 -4.96
CA HIS A 46 -21.08 -14.83 -4.92
C HIS A 46 -21.62 -15.32 -6.26
N TYR A 47 -21.16 -14.73 -7.36
CA TYR A 47 -21.55 -15.14 -8.71
C TYR A 47 -21.19 -16.61 -8.99
N TYR A 48 -20.02 -17.09 -8.58
CA TYR A 48 -19.63 -18.49 -8.76
C TYR A 48 -20.49 -19.47 -7.95
N LEU A 49 -20.92 -19.07 -6.76
CA LEU A 49 -21.70 -19.92 -5.88
C LEU A 49 -23.19 -19.93 -6.23
N THR A 50 -23.73 -18.84 -6.77
CA THR A 50 -25.18 -18.65 -6.94
C THR A 50 -25.63 -18.43 -8.39
N GLY A 51 -24.74 -17.97 -9.27
CA GLY A 51 -25.06 -17.48 -10.61
C GLY A 51 -25.66 -16.07 -10.64
N GLU A 52 -25.83 -15.43 -9.48
CA GLU A 52 -26.46 -14.12 -9.35
C GLU A 52 -25.36 -13.03 -9.16
N LYS A 53 -25.58 -11.85 -9.76
CA LYS A 53 -24.68 -10.69 -9.60
C LYS A 53 -25.02 -9.83 -8.39
N GLU A 54 -26.25 -9.92 -7.90
CA GLU A 54 -26.77 -9.11 -6.80
C GLU A 54 -26.95 -9.96 -5.55
N TYR A 55 -26.70 -9.37 -4.38
CA TYR A 55 -26.97 -10.03 -3.11
C TYR A 55 -28.44 -9.86 -2.72
N LYS A 56 -29.14 -10.96 -2.39
CA LYS A 56 -30.51 -10.88 -1.90
C LYS A 56 -30.57 -10.35 -0.48
N GLY A 57 -31.51 -9.42 -0.22
CA GLY A 57 -31.77 -8.90 1.11
C GLY A 57 -30.79 -7.83 1.61
N ILE A 58 -29.91 -7.34 0.75
CA ILE A 58 -29.02 -6.24 1.05
C ILE A 58 -29.60 -4.94 0.51
N PRO A 59 -29.70 -3.87 1.33
CA PRO A 59 -30.11 -2.56 0.84
C PRO A 59 -29.17 -2.08 -0.26
N LYS A 60 -29.73 -1.63 -1.39
CA LYS A 60 -28.96 -0.94 -2.44
C LYS A 60 -28.79 0.51 -2.04
N TYR A 61 -27.55 0.91 -1.77
CA TYR A 61 -27.25 2.31 -1.53
C TYR A 61 -26.77 2.96 -2.82
N PRO A 62 -27.38 4.09 -3.23
CA PRO A 62 -26.85 4.85 -4.33
C PRO A 62 -25.46 5.41 -3.94
N PRO A 63 -24.50 5.48 -4.87
CA PRO A 63 -23.25 6.18 -4.63
C PRO A 63 -23.56 7.63 -4.24
N LEU A 64 -22.86 8.18 -3.25
CA LEU A 64 -23.00 9.58 -2.87
C LEU A 64 -22.64 10.45 -4.07
N LYS A 65 -23.60 11.19 -4.60
CA LYS A 65 -23.35 12.16 -5.68
C LYS A 65 -22.31 13.17 -5.22
N GLY A 66 -21.24 13.33 -5.98
CA GLY A 66 -20.27 14.43 -5.82
C GLY A 66 -18.96 14.08 -5.11
N THR A 67 -18.70 12.82 -4.77
CA THR A 67 -17.39 12.41 -4.31
C THR A 67 -16.68 11.65 -5.42
N SER A 68 -15.63 12.22 -5.95
CA SER A 68 -14.81 11.64 -7.02
C SER A 68 -13.93 10.46 -6.55
N ASP A 69 -13.93 10.16 -5.26
CA ASP A 69 -13.07 9.16 -4.68
C ASP A 69 -13.85 7.96 -4.18
N SER A 70 -13.39 6.82 -4.66
CA SER A 70 -13.68 5.45 -4.23
C SER A 70 -14.82 5.31 -3.23
N GLY A 71 -15.86 4.65 -3.60
CA GLY A 71 -17.09 4.28 -2.92
C GLY A 71 -17.14 3.94 -1.44
N ASP A 72 -16.17 4.38 -0.66
CA ASP A 72 -16.16 4.26 0.80
C ASP A 72 -16.88 5.41 1.52
N PHE A 73 -17.34 6.39 0.78
CA PHE A 73 -18.01 7.60 1.30
C PHE A 73 -19.49 7.43 1.61
N ARG A 74 -19.99 6.23 1.56
CA ARG A 74 -21.30 5.98 2.11
C ARG A 74 -21.27 6.29 3.58
N ASN A 75 -22.33 6.95 4.05
CA ASN A 75 -22.54 7.05 5.47
C ASN A 75 -22.60 5.60 6.04
N SER A 76 -21.44 5.10 6.40
CA SER A 76 -21.29 3.71 6.85
C SER A 76 -22.00 3.48 8.17
N ASN A 77 -22.33 4.56 8.90
CA ASN A 77 -23.11 4.44 10.11
C ASN A 77 -24.57 4.09 9.75
N GLU A 78 -25.14 4.71 8.72
CA GLU A 78 -26.49 4.35 8.25
C GLU A 78 -26.54 2.92 7.71
N LEU A 79 -25.57 2.53 6.87
CA LEU A 79 -25.47 1.15 6.39
C LEU A 79 -25.28 0.15 7.52
N PHE A 80 -24.40 0.47 8.46
CA PHE A 80 -24.13 -0.38 9.60
C PHE A 80 -25.31 -0.49 10.56
N GLU A 81 -26.05 0.62 10.81
CA GLU A 81 -27.26 0.64 11.61
C GLU A 81 -28.39 -0.13 10.94
N GLU A 82 -28.53 -0.03 9.62
CA GLU A 82 -29.55 -0.77 8.87
C GLU A 82 -29.28 -2.26 8.82
N VAL A 83 -28.01 -2.65 8.63
CA VAL A 83 -27.57 -4.04 8.77
C VAL A 83 -27.86 -4.58 10.17
N GLN A 84 -27.69 -3.76 11.21
CA GLN A 84 -28.00 -4.17 12.57
C GLN A 84 -29.48 -4.19 12.93
N LYS A 85 -30.28 -3.33 12.29
CA LYS A 85 -31.74 -3.30 12.48
C LYS A 85 -32.44 -4.45 11.72
N ASN A 86 -31.77 -5.06 10.75
CA ASN A 86 -32.34 -6.19 10.02
C ASN A 86 -32.10 -7.49 10.80
N PRO A 87 -33.15 -8.14 11.37
CA PRO A 87 -32.99 -9.36 12.17
C PRO A 87 -32.29 -10.50 11.42
N SER A 88 -32.48 -10.59 10.09
CA SER A 88 -31.82 -11.61 9.27
C SER A 88 -30.33 -11.38 9.10
N LEU A 89 -29.84 -10.16 9.31
CA LEU A 89 -28.43 -9.79 9.22
C LEU A 89 -27.75 -9.74 10.61
N SER A 90 -28.54 -9.63 11.68
CA SER A 90 -28.07 -9.71 13.07
C SER A 90 -28.03 -11.15 13.62
N ASP A 91 -28.61 -12.12 12.91
CA ASP A 91 -28.54 -13.52 13.27
C ASP A 91 -27.07 -14.02 13.20
N PRO A 92 -26.52 -14.56 14.31
CA PRO A 92 -25.15 -15.10 14.32
C PRO A 92 -24.93 -16.23 13.32
N SER A 93 -26.01 -16.91 12.84
CA SER A 93 -25.94 -17.89 11.75
C SER A 93 -25.81 -17.25 10.36
N PHE A 94 -26.03 -15.93 10.25
CA PHE A 94 -25.96 -15.16 9.01
C PHE A 94 -24.91 -14.05 9.11
N ARG A 95 -23.64 -14.43 9.23
CA ARG A 95 -22.55 -13.46 9.21
C ARG A 95 -22.30 -12.98 7.79
N ARG A 96 -22.40 -11.67 7.62
CA ARG A 96 -22.14 -11.00 6.36
C ARG A 96 -20.85 -10.20 6.44
N SER A 97 -20.03 -10.31 5.39
CA SER A 97 -18.87 -9.44 5.29
C SER A 97 -19.25 -7.99 5.02
N TYR A 98 -18.54 -7.04 5.62
CA TYR A 98 -18.63 -5.62 5.34
C TYR A 98 -18.41 -5.28 3.86
N TYR A 99 -17.64 -6.11 3.16
CA TYR A 99 -17.30 -5.92 1.73
C TYR A 99 -18.29 -6.59 0.75
N GLN A 100 -19.36 -7.14 1.23
CA GLN A 100 -20.49 -7.57 0.38
C GLN A 100 -21.36 -6.34 0.09
N ASP A 101 -21.13 -5.70 -1.04
CA ASP A 101 -21.72 -4.44 -1.41
C ASP A 101 -22.34 -4.46 -2.81
N ASP A 102 -23.68 -4.40 -2.87
CA ASP A 102 -24.44 -4.48 -4.11
C ASP A 102 -24.30 -3.30 -5.06
N ALA A 103 -23.96 -2.12 -4.54
CA ALA A 103 -23.86 -0.93 -5.38
C ALA A 103 -22.74 -1.02 -6.43
N TRP A 104 -21.70 -1.83 -6.16
CA TRP A 104 -20.54 -2.00 -7.02
C TRP A 104 -20.56 -3.29 -7.85
N ASN A 105 -21.44 -4.23 -7.54
CA ASN A 105 -21.47 -5.52 -8.23
C ASN A 105 -21.64 -5.38 -9.74
N GLY A 106 -22.52 -4.48 -10.20
CA GLY A 106 -22.69 -4.20 -11.61
C GLY A 106 -21.40 -3.72 -12.29
N GLU A 107 -20.67 -2.83 -11.64
CA GLU A 107 -19.45 -2.23 -12.17
C GLU A 107 -18.31 -3.24 -12.33
N TYR A 108 -18.16 -4.19 -11.41
CA TYR A 108 -17.11 -5.22 -11.51
C TYR A 108 -17.22 -6.12 -12.74
N PHE A 109 -18.42 -6.20 -13.31
CA PHE A 109 -18.71 -7.01 -14.50
C PHE A 109 -18.78 -6.20 -15.80
N ILE A 110 -18.58 -4.86 -15.75
CA ILE A 110 -18.75 -3.98 -16.92
C ILE A 110 -17.48 -3.99 -17.79
N ASP A 111 -16.36 -3.55 -17.24
CA ASP A 111 -15.10 -3.42 -17.96
C ASP A 111 -13.88 -3.48 -17.02
N ILE A 112 -12.68 -3.52 -17.63
CA ILE A 112 -11.40 -3.59 -16.91
C ILE A 112 -11.05 -2.26 -16.25
N GLU A 113 -11.42 -1.13 -16.81
CA GLU A 113 -11.12 0.18 -16.26
C GLU A 113 -11.83 0.36 -14.92
N ASN A 114 -13.13 0.08 -14.87
CA ASN A 114 -13.89 0.06 -13.61
C ASN A 114 -13.43 -1.05 -12.66
N ALA A 115 -12.84 -2.13 -13.18
CA ALA A 115 -12.19 -3.17 -12.40
C ALA A 115 -10.73 -2.85 -12.03
N TYR A 116 -10.27 -1.62 -12.19
CA TYR A 116 -8.91 -1.12 -11.89
C TYR A 116 -7.78 -1.94 -12.53
N GLY A 117 -8.05 -2.62 -13.65
CA GLY A 117 -7.06 -3.34 -14.45
C GLY A 117 -6.30 -4.48 -13.76
N HIS A 118 -6.55 -4.79 -12.51
CA HIS A 118 -5.88 -5.91 -11.82
C HIS A 118 -6.72 -7.19 -11.91
N PRO A 119 -6.11 -8.36 -12.20
CA PRO A 119 -6.79 -9.64 -12.09
C PRO A 119 -7.34 -9.88 -10.68
N ALA A 120 -8.30 -10.80 -10.53
CA ALA A 120 -9.11 -10.89 -9.31
C ALA A 120 -8.86 -12.14 -8.46
N LEU A 121 -7.95 -13.04 -8.85
CA LEU A 121 -7.73 -14.32 -8.17
C LEU A 121 -7.48 -14.16 -6.66
N ASN A 122 -6.64 -13.22 -6.29
CA ASN A 122 -6.31 -12.92 -4.90
C ASN A 122 -7.56 -12.52 -4.10
N GLY A 123 -8.38 -11.61 -4.62
CA GLY A 123 -9.62 -11.18 -3.97
C GLY A 123 -10.64 -12.32 -3.84
N ILE A 124 -10.80 -13.15 -4.89
CA ILE A 124 -11.71 -14.30 -4.88
C ILE A 124 -11.28 -15.32 -3.80
N LEU A 125 -9.99 -15.67 -3.76
CA LEU A 125 -9.50 -16.65 -2.79
C LEU A 125 -9.49 -16.12 -1.35
N ALA A 126 -9.21 -14.83 -1.15
CA ALA A 126 -9.35 -14.18 0.15
C ALA A 126 -10.83 -14.11 0.58
N SER A 127 -11.75 -13.86 -0.36
CA SER A 127 -13.18 -13.93 -0.09
C SER A 127 -13.67 -15.36 0.23
N LEU A 128 -13.04 -16.36 -0.36
CA LEU A 128 -13.33 -17.77 -0.02
C LEU A 128 -12.90 -18.11 1.42
N THR A 129 -11.74 -17.67 1.87
CA THR A 129 -11.33 -17.84 3.28
C THR A 129 -12.24 -17.04 4.21
N ASN A 130 -12.67 -15.84 3.83
CA ASN A 130 -13.65 -15.06 4.58
C ASN A 130 -14.99 -15.80 4.64
N TYR A 131 -15.49 -16.33 3.51
CA TYR A 131 -16.71 -17.10 3.46
C TYR A 131 -16.68 -18.30 4.41
N ILE A 132 -15.59 -19.07 4.41
CA ILE A 132 -15.45 -20.26 5.26
C ILE A 132 -15.27 -19.87 6.74
N PHE A 133 -14.25 -19.06 7.09
CA PHE A 133 -13.80 -18.88 8.47
C PHE A 133 -14.56 -17.78 9.22
N TYR A 134 -15.11 -16.79 8.53
CA TYR A 134 -15.96 -15.77 9.12
C TYR A 134 -17.45 -16.05 8.91
N GLN A 135 -17.90 -16.11 7.65
CA GLN A 135 -19.33 -16.16 7.36
C GLN A 135 -19.97 -17.50 7.81
N GLN A 136 -19.33 -18.64 7.53
CA GLN A 136 -19.87 -19.95 7.88
C GLN A 136 -19.49 -20.39 9.30
N MET A 137 -18.19 -20.35 9.64
CA MET A 137 -17.71 -20.90 10.91
C MET A 137 -17.71 -19.88 12.05
N GLY A 138 -17.51 -18.59 11.77
CA GLY A 138 -17.44 -17.52 12.77
C GLY A 138 -16.31 -17.63 13.77
N ILE A 139 -15.19 -18.25 13.37
CA ILE A 139 -14.02 -18.43 14.21
C ILE A 139 -12.99 -17.31 14.08
N LEU A 140 -13.08 -16.49 13.02
CA LEU A 140 -12.27 -15.31 12.81
C LEU A 140 -13.15 -14.08 12.65
N GLY A 141 -12.56 -12.89 12.81
CA GLY A 141 -13.19 -11.63 12.43
C GLY A 141 -13.28 -11.48 10.91
N ASP A 142 -14.06 -10.49 10.46
CA ASP A 142 -14.30 -10.27 9.03
C ASP A 142 -12.99 -10.00 8.27
N LEU A 143 -12.16 -9.06 8.74
CA LEU A 143 -10.88 -8.73 8.12
C LEU A 143 -9.85 -9.85 8.26
N GLU A 144 -9.74 -10.40 9.45
CA GLU A 144 -8.81 -11.45 9.79
C GLU A 144 -8.97 -12.67 8.89
N ALA A 145 -10.19 -12.97 8.49
CA ALA A 145 -10.49 -14.08 7.59
C ALA A 145 -10.02 -13.83 6.13
N TYR A 146 -9.96 -12.59 5.67
CA TYR A 146 -9.32 -12.25 4.38
C TYR A 146 -7.79 -12.34 4.48
N HIS A 147 -7.21 -11.79 5.53
CA HIS A 147 -5.76 -11.80 5.75
C HIS A 147 -5.21 -13.22 5.93
N LEU A 148 -6.02 -14.14 6.47
CA LEU A 148 -5.64 -15.56 6.58
C LEU A 148 -5.22 -16.16 5.24
N PHE A 149 -5.86 -15.80 4.12
CA PHE A 149 -5.47 -16.29 2.80
C PHE A 149 -4.04 -15.88 2.43
N ILE A 150 -3.66 -14.65 2.73
CA ILE A 150 -2.32 -14.13 2.44
C ILE A 150 -1.29 -14.93 3.23
N ILE A 151 -1.52 -15.07 4.54
CA ILE A 151 -0.64 -15.81 5.45
C ILE A 151 -0.50 -17.27 5.03
N LEU A 152 -1.59 -17.95 4.69
CA LEU A 152 -1.54 -19.34 4.23
C LEU A 152 -0.73 -19.48 2.94
N THR A 153 -0.88 -18.54 1.99
CA THR A 153 -0.15 -18.56 0.71
C THR A 153 1.35 -18.36 0.92
N VAL A 154 1.75 -17.38 1.75
CA VAL A 154 3.16 -17.14 2.12
C VAL A 154 3.74 -18.33 2.89
N SER A 155 2.94 -18.93 3.77
CA SER A 155 3.38 -20.12 4.52
C SER A 155 3.62 -21.32 3.62
N VAL A 156 2.73 -21.58 2.64
CA VAL A 156 2.95 -22.65 1.63
C VAL A 156 4.26 -22.43 0.87
N MET A 157 4.55 -21.20 0.46
CA MET A 157 5.84 -20.83 -0.15
C MET A 157 7.00 -21.15 0.78
N THR A 158 6.91 -20.76 2.05
CA THR A 158 7.99 -20.92 3.04
C THR A 158 8.27 -22.40 3.31
N PHE A 159 7.22 -23.22 3.50
CA PHE A 159 7.36 -24.67 3.62
C PHE A 159 7.98 -25.31 2.37
N PHE A 160 7.51 -24.93 1.19
CA PHE A 160 8.01 -25.44 -0.07
C PHE A 160 9.49 -25.10 -0.26
N MET A 161 9.86 -23.85 -0.01
CA MET A 161 11.25 -23.38 -0.06
C MET A 161 12.14 -24.11 0.96
N ALA A 162 11.69 -24.28 2.21
CA ALA A 162 12.44 -24.97 3.26
C ALA A 162 12.73 -26.43 2.88
N ILE A 163 11.72 -27.16 2.42
CA ILE A 163 11.85 -28.56 1.99
C ILE A 163 12.78 -28.67 0.76
N PHE A 164 12.64 -27.75 -0.20
CA PHE A 164 13.49 -27.70 -1.38
C PHE A 164 14.96 -27.46 -1.01
N MET A 165 15.22 -26.45 -0.19
CA MET A 165 16.58 -26.11 0.28
C MET A 165 17.21 -27.25 1.05
N TRP A 166 16.45 -27.89 1.93
CA TRP A 166 16.92 -29.08 2.66
C TRP A 166 17.32 -30.22 1.73
N LYS A 167 16.46 -30.58 0.79
CA LYS A 167 16.70 -31.68 -0.14
C LYS A 167 17.88 -31.43 -1.09
N LYS A 168 18.10 -30.17 -1.44
CA LYS A 168 19.14 -29.79 -2.41
C LYS A 168 20.49 -29.50 -1.75
N TYR A 169 20.52 -28.80 -0.63
CA TYR A 169 21.74 -28.26 -0.04
C TYR A 169 22.06 -28.84 1.34
N GLY A 170 21.05 -29.08 2.17
CA GLY A 170 21.17 -29.59 3.50
C GLY A 170 20.40 -28.83 4.57
N LEU A 171 20.55 -29.26 5.82
CA LEU A 171 19.79 -28.78 6.95
C LEU A 171 20.09 -27.28 7.26
N ILE A 172 21.39 -26.95 7.36
CA ILE A 172 21.81 -25.59 7.73
C ILE A 172 21.34 -24.59 6.71
N GLU A 173 21.51 -24.87 5.42
CA GLU A 173 21.08 -24.01 4.33
C GLU A 173 19.56 -23.80 4.36
N SER A 174 18.79 -24.84 4.64
CA SER A 174 17.35 -24.76 4.79
C SER A 174 16.92 -23.89 5.96
N LEU A 175 17.47 -24.13 7.15
CA LEU A 175 17.13 -23.39 8.35
C LEU A 175 17.47 -21.90 8.24
N ILE A 176 18.66 -21.58 7.71
CA ILE A 176 19.06 -20.17 7.56
C ILE A 176 18.25 -19.47 6.46
N SER A 177 17.95 -20.14 5.34
CA SER A 177 17.06 -19.57 4.32
C SER A 177 15.67 -19.30 4.88
N SER A 178 15.13 -20.24 5.66
CA SER A 178 13.81 -20.07 6.29
C SER A 178 13.82 -18.95 7.32
N LEU A 179 14.86 -18.87 8.16
CA LEU A 179 14.99 -17.82 9.16
C LEU A 179 15.16 -16.43 8.50
N ALA A 180 15.99 -16.33 7.46
CA ALA A 180 16.18 -15.10 6.69
C ALA A 180 14.88 -14.64 6.01
N LEU A 181 14.05 -15.57 5.52
CA LEU A 181 12.77 -15.26 4.90
C LEU A 181 11.73 -14.83 5.93
N THR A 182 11.56 -15.61 7.01
CA THR A 182 10.51 -15.39 8.03
C THR A 182 10.79 -14.21 8.95
N THR A 183 12.04 -13.76 9.04
CA THR A 183 12.43 -12.54 9.75
C THR A 183 12.66 -11.35 8.83
N TYR A 184 12.26 -11.46 7.55
CA TYR A 184 12.36 -10.33 6.62
C TYR A 184 11.25 -9.32 6.89
N PRO A 185 11.53 -8.09 7.35
CA PRO A 185 10.53 -7.19 7.92
C PRO A 185 9.40 -6.85 6.94
N LEU A 186 9.76 -6.52 5.69
CA LEU A 186 8.79 -6.17 4.65
C LEU A 186 7.81 -7.33 4.39
N LEU A 187 8.31 -8.56 4.23
CA LEU A 187 7.44 -9.72 4.00
C LEU A 187 6.61 -10.06 5.25
N LEU A 188 7.21 -9.97 6.43
CA LEU A 188 6.55 -10.25 7.71
C LEU A 188 5.39 -9.29 7.98
N GLY A 189 5.56 -7.99 7.73
CA GLY A 189 4.48 -7.02 7.86
C GLY A 189 3.43 -7.19 6.76
N GLU A 190 3.86 -7.08 5.51
CA GLU A 190 2.96 -7.04 4.35
C GLU A 190 2.12 -8.32 4.15
N GLN A 191 2.55 -9.48 4.63
CA GLN A 191 1.74 -10.71 4.58
C GLN A 191 0.45 -10.63 5.39
N HIS A 192 0.29 -9.62 6.26
CA HIS A 192 -0.90 -9.45 7.09
C HIS A 192 -1.93 -8.49 6.47
N PHE A 193 -1.52 -7.59 5.56
CA PHE A 193 -2.40 -6.56 5.04
C PHE A 193 -2.15 -6.18 3.56
N ASN A 194 -1.34 -6.92 2.82
CA ASN A 194 -1.14 -6.67 1.40
C ASN A 194 -1.64 -7.85 0.55
N ILE A 195 -2.83 -7.68 0.01
CA ILE A 195 -3.53 -8.70 -0.78
C ILE A 195 -2.86 -9.05 -2.12
N LYS A 196 -1.82 -8.32 -2.54
CA LYS A 196 -1.18 -8.50 -3.85
C LYS A 196 0.24 -9.01 -3.78
N ASP A 197 1.15 -8.21 -3.22
CA ASP A 197 2.59 -8.41 -3.38
C ASP A 197 3.13 -9.69 -2.70
N PRO A 198 2.73 -10.05 -1.46
CA PRO A 198 3.14 -11.31 -0.84
C PRO A 198 2.61 -12.55 -1.57
N ILE A 199 1.37 -12.52 -2.07
CA ILE A 199 0.75 -13.64 -2.80
C ILE A 199 1.47 -13.84 -4.14
N GLU A 200 1.71 -12.75 -4.88
CA GLU A 200 2.49 -12.80 -6.12
C GLU A 200 3.88 -13.36 -5.87
N THR A 201 4.59 -12.86 -4.84
CA THR A 201 5.91 -13.35 -4.43
C THR A 201 5.91 -14.83 -4.13
N ALA A 202 4.86 -15.34 -3.47
CA ALA A 202 4.72 -16.76 -3.16
C ALA A 202 4.55 -17.61 -4.44
N PHE A 203 3.63 -17.23 -5.31
CA PHE A 203 3.42 -17.96 -6.57
C PHE A 203 4.62 -17.84 -7.51
N TYR A 204 5.27 -16.68 -7.54
CA TYR A 204 6.52 -16.45 -8.29
C TYR A 204 7.62 -17.43 -7.84
N THR A 205 7.82 -17.55 -6.53
CA THR A 205 8.81 -18.45 -5.92
C THR A 205 8.54 -19.91 -6.28
N ILE A 206 7.29 -20.35 -6.13
CA ILE A 206 6.90 -21.74 -6.43
C ILE A 206 7.06 -22.00 -7.95
N THR A 207 6.73 -21.05 -8.79
CA THR A 207 6.92 -21.11 -10.25
C THR A 207 8.38 -21.40 -10.61
N LEU A 208 9.31 -20.55 -10.14
CA LEU A 208 10.73 -20.68 -10.48
C LEU A 208 11.35 -21.98 -9.98
N ILE A 209 11.06 -22.37 -8.74
CA ILE A 209 11.56 -23.64 -8.18
C ILE A 209 10.96 -24.83 -8.93
N SER A 210 9.67 -24.76 -9.31
CA SER A 210 9.01 -25.82 -10.06
C SER A 210 9.59 -26.00 -11.46
N PHE A 211 9.83 -24.92 -12.21
CA PHE A 211 10.51 -25.00 -13.51
C PHE A 211 11.94 -25.54 -13.36
N TYR A 212 12.68 -25.07 -12.35
CA TYR A 212 14.01 -25.63 -12.07
C TYR A 212 13.95 -27.15 -11.82
N LEU A 213 13.04 -27.62 -10.98
CA LEU A 213 12.83 -29.04 -10.69
C LEU A 213 12.36 -29.81 -11.94
N GLY A 214 11.48 -29.22 -12.72
CA GLY A 214 10.96 -29.79 -13.95
C GLY A 214 12.09 -30.12 -14.94
N ILE A 215 12.96 -29.16 -15.17
CA ILE A 215 14.07 -29.29 -16.12
C ILE A 215 15.15 -30.22 -15.58
N THR A 216 15.62 -30.00 -14.35
CA THR A 216 16.76 -30.76 -13.79
C THR A 216 16.42 -32.22 -13.46
N LYS A 217 15.16 -32.52 -13.10
CA LYS A 217 14.68 -33.89 -12.81
C LYS A 217 13.98 -34.55 -14.00
N ASN A 218 13.92 -33.91 -15.17
CA ASN A 218 13.20 -34.39 -16.35
C ASN A 218 11.73 -34.73 -16.03
N SER A 219 11.08 -33.90 -15.23
CA SER A 219 9.75 -34.16 -14.70
C SER A 219 8.67 -33.26 -15.30
N PHE A 220 7.76 -33.86 -16.06
CA PHE A 220 6.61 -33.14 -16.64
C PHE A 220 5.68 -32.59 -15.55
N ARG A 221 5.51 -33.31 -14.42
CA ARG A 221 4.64 -32.85 -13.31
C ARG A 221 5.14 -31.52 -12.72
N TRP A 222 6.45 -31.35 -12.59
CA TRP A 222 7.03 -30.11 -12.10
C TRP A 222 6.95 -28.97 -13.14
N LEU A 223 7.07 -29.29 -14.45
CA LEU A 223 6.83 -28.28 -15.49
C LEU A 223 5.38 -27.81 -15.46
N LEU A 224 4.42 -28.74 -15.34
CA LEU A 224 3.02 -28.42 -15.23
C LEU A 224 2.69 -27.58 -13.97
N ALA A 225 3.28 -27.95 -12.82
CA ALA A 225 3.14 -27.15 -11.60
C ALA A 225 3.67 -25.72 -11.81
N GLY A 226 4.82 -25.56 -12.45
CA GLY A 226 5.38 -24.25 -12.80
C GLY A 226 4.42 -23.43 -13.67
N ILE A 227 3.79 -24.03 -14.68
CA ILE A 227 2.82 -23.35 -15.56
C ILE A 227 1.57 -22.93 -14.77
N VAL A 228 1.05 -23.80 -13.93
CA VAL A 228 -0.14 -23.51 -13.11
C VAL A 228 0.13 -22.34 -12.15
N PHE A 229 1.24 -22.39 -11.41
CA PHE A 229 1.59 -21.29 -10.48
C PHE A 229 1.96 -20.00 -11.21
N PHE A 230 2.53 -20.08 -12.44
CA PHE A 230 2.71 -18.92 -13.31
C PHE A 230 1.36 -18.28 -13.68
N GLY A 231 0.38 -19.09 -14.09
CA GLY A 231 -0.98 -18.63 -14.38
C GLY A 231 -1.67 -18.02 -13.15
N MET A 232 -1.52 -18.64 -11.97
CA MET A 232 -2.03 -18.09 -10.72
C MET A 232 -1.36 -16.74 -10.38
N ALA A 233 -0.04 -16.64 -10.48
CA ALA A 233 0.68 -15.38 -10.26
C ALA A 233 0.24 -14.28 -11.24
N LEU A 234 0.08 -14.62 -12.53
CA LEU A 234 -0.42 -13.70 -13.55
C LEU A 234 -1.83 -13.22 -13.24
N SER A 235 -2.67 -14.09 -12.66
CA SER A 235 -4.03 -13.77 -12.22
C SER A 235 -4.10 -12.99 -10.89
N VAL A 236 -2.95 -12.63 -10.31
CA VAL A 236 -2.80 -11.71 -9.17
C VAL A 236 -2.14 -10.41 -9.64
N LYS A 237 -1.00 -10.52 -10.32
CA LYS A 237 -0.20 -9.37 -10.77
C LYS A 237 0.65 -9.74 -11.98
N PHE A 238 0.70 -8.85 -12.98
CA PHE A 238 1.41 -9.14 -14.23
C PHE A 238 2.94 -9.18 -14.11
N ASN A 239 3.50 -8.81 -12.97
CA ASN A 239 4.95 -8.82 -12.74
C ASN A 239 5.61 -10.18 -13.00
N ILE A 240 4.87 -11.28 -12.82
CA ILE A 240 5.36 -12.65 -13.08
C ILE A 240 5.91 -12.82 -14.52
N ILE A 241 5.46 -12.02 -15.47
CA ILE A 241 5.96 -12.07 -16.86
C ILE A 241 7.48 -11.89 -16.90
N PHE A 242 8.03 -11.06 -16.03
CA PHE A 242 9.47 -10.86 -15.93
C PHE A 242 10.23 -12.12 -15.48
N SER A 243 9.56 -13.13 -14.92
CA SER A 243 10.19 -14.41 -14.56
C SER A 243 10.68 -15.21 -15.78
N ILE A 244 10.13 -14.93 -16.96
CA ILE A 244 10.55 -15.55 -18.21
C ILE A 244 12.02 -15.22 -18.51
N ILE A 245 12.49 -14.03 -18.13
CA ILE A 245 13.88 -13.60 -18.36
C ILE A 245 14.89 -14.47 -17.57
N PRO A 246 14.81 -14.55 -16.22
CA PRO A 246 15.76 -15.37 -15.46
C PRO A 246 15.63 -16.87 -15.80
N ILE A 247 14.43 -17.38 -16.06
CA ILE A 247 14.23 -18.78 -16.48
C ILE A 247 14.88 -19.02 -17.85
N GLY A 248 14.64 -18.15 -18.83
CA GLY A 248 15.17 -18.29 -20.19
C GLY A 248 16.70 -18.25 -20.23
N ILE A 249 17.30 -17.23 -19.58
CA ILE A 249 18.77 -17.10 -19.51
C ILE A 249 19.38 -18.30 -18.75
N TRP A 250 18.77 -18.68 -17.62
CA TRP A 250 19.24 -19.85 -16.87
C TRP A 250 19.08 -21.15 -17.69
N PHE A 251 18.01 -21.32 -18.45
CA PHE A 251 17.79 -22.50 -19.27
C PHE A 251 18.83 -22.63 -20.38
N ILE A 252 19.17 -21.54 -21.06
CA ILE A 252 20.27 -21.51 -22.05
C ILE A 252 21.60 -21.89 -21.40
N TYR A 253 21.91 -21.31 -20.23
CA TYR A 253 23.10 -21.67 -19.46
C TYR A 253 23.11 -23.16 -19.07
N TYR A 254 21.95 -23.69 -18.65
CA TYR A 254 21.83 -25.12 -18.30
C TYR A 254 22.06 -26.03 -19.50
N LEU A 255 21.51 -25.69 -20.67
CA LEU A 255 21.70 -26.44 -21.93
C LEU A 255 23.16 -26.46 -22.40
N HIS A 256 23.88 -25.36 -22.20
CA HIS A 256 25.31 -25.32 -22.56
C HIS A 256 26.14 -26.33 -21.76
N LYS A 257 25.73 -26.61 -20.51
CA LYS A 257 26.44 -27.56 -19.62
C LYS A 257 25.88 -28.98 -19.64
N ASN A 258 24.64 -29.17 -20.05
CA ASN A 258 23.94 -30.45 -19.92
C ASN A 258 23.20 -30.80 -21.21
N LYS A 259 23.36 -32.02 -21.69
CA LYS A 259 22.56 -32.53 -22.81
C LYS A 259 21.21 -33.02 -22.28
N LEU A 260 20.11 -32.52 -22.83
CA LEU A 260 18.77 -33.05 -22.53
C LEU A 260 18.50 -34.34 -23.31
N LYS A 261 17.80 -35.27 -22.68
CA LYS A 261 17.30 -36.46 -23.37
C LYS A 261 16.24 -36.09 -24.40
N SER A 262 16.28 -36.67 -25.59
CA SER A 262 15.32 -36.38 -26.67
C SER A 262 13.86 -36.49 -26.23
N ASN A 263 13.50 -37.54 -25.47
CA ASN A 263 12.16 -37.71 -24.95
C ASN A 263 11.74 -36.61 -23.95
N PHE A 264 12.68 -35.96 -23.30
CA PHE A 264 12.37 -34.87 -22.39
C PHE A 264 12.22 -33.55 -23.15
N ILE A 265 12.95 -33.35 -24.24
CA ILE A 265 12.72 -32.19 -25.13
C ILE A 265 11.28 -32.21 -25.64
N LYS A 266 10.75 -33.36 -26.08
CA LYS A 266 9.33 -33.49 -26.46
C LYS A 266 8.38 -33.06 -25.34
N LYS A 267 8.68 -33.43 -24.07
CA LYS A 267 7.88 -33.04 -22.91
C LYS A 267 7.94 -31.52 -22.64
N ILE A 268 9.10 -30.89 -22.78
CA ILE A 268 9.24 -29.43 -22.66
C ILE A 268 8.45 -28.74 -23.76
N THR A 269 8.62 -29.18 -25.02
CA THR A 269 7.86 -28.60 -26.15
C THR A 269 6.37 -28.74 -25.93
N PHE A 270 5.88 -29.91 -25.50
CA PHE A 270 4.47 -30.12 -25.19
C PHE A 270 4.00 -29.21 -24.04
N ALA A 271 4.79 -29.08 -22.97
CA ALA A 271 4.50 -28.16 -21.84
C ALA A 271 4.42 -26.69 -22.31
N LEU A 272 5.34 -26.26 -23.18
CA LEU A 272 5.34 -24.92 -23.75
C LEU A 272 4.12 -24.67 -24.66
N LEU A 273 3.73 -25.64 -25.47
CA LEU A 273 2.52 -25.54 -26.29
C LEU A 273 1.24 -25.51 -25.45
N LEU A 274 1.22 -26.24 -24.32
CA LEU A 274 0.08 -26.28 -23.43
C LEU A 274 0.01 -25.05 -22.50
N SER A 275 1.15 -24.37 -22.25
CA SER A 275 1.22 -23.29 -21.25
C SER A 275 0.31 -22.09 -21.55
N PRO A 276 0.17 -21.58 -22.79
CA PRO A 276 -0.75 -20.47 -23.07
C PRO A 276 -2.20 -20.86 -22.75
N PHE A 277 -2.60 -22.08 -23.09
CA PHE A 277 -3.94 -22.55 -22.82
C PHE A 277 -4.23 -22.64 -21.31
N ILE A 278 -3.34 -23.25 -20.52
CA ILE A 278 -3.52 -23.35 -19.06
C ILE A 278 -3.56 -21.95 -18.43
N VAL A 279 -2.64 -21.07 -18.80
CA VAL A 279 -2.55 -19.71 -18.25
C VAL A 279 -3.80 -18.90 -18.61
N LEU A 280 -4.26 -18.97 -19.85
CA LEU A 280 -5.49 -18.28 -20.28
C LEU A 280 -6.74 -18.85 -19.58
N VAL A 281 -6.82 -20.16 -19.37
CA VAL A 281 -7.94 -20.77 -18.62
C VAL A 281 -7.95 -20.27 -17.19
N ILE A 282 -6.79 -20.23 -16.51
CA ILE A 282 -6.71 -19.73 -15.13
C ILE A 282 -7.08 -18.24 -15.07
N LEU A 283 -6.55 -17.43 -15.99
CA LEU A 283 -6.88 -16.01 -16.07
C LEU A 283 -8.36 -15.80 -16.36
N PHE A 284 -8.92 -16.53 -17.32
CA PHE A 284 -10.33 -16.44 -17.70
C PHE A 284 -11.26 -16.83 -16.54
N ILE A 285 -10.97 -17.94 -15.84
CA ILE A 285 -11.76 -18.36 -14.68
C ILE A 285 -11.64 -17.34 -13.55
N SER A 286 -10.45 -16.80 -13.30
CA SER A 286 -10.23 -15.88 -12.17
C SER A 286 -10.62 -14.42 -12.44
N TYR A 287 -11.07 -14.08 -13.66
CA TYR A 287 -11.36 -12.70 -14.02
C TYR A 287 -12.65 -12.57 -14.85
N PRO A 288 -13.85 -12.67 -14.24
CA PRO A 288 -15.14 -12.63 -14.93
C PRO A 288 -15.36 -11.39 -15.81
N THR A 289 -14.73 -10.26 -15.50
CA THR A 289 -14.82 -9.04 -16.31
C THR A 289 -14.47 -9.29 -17.78
N ILE A 290 -13.49 -10.16 -18.07
CA ILE A 290 -13.07 -10.44 -19.44
C ILE A 290 -14.06 -11.34 -20.22
N TRP A 291 -15.09 -11.89 -19.60
CA TRP A 291 -16.01 -12.84 -20.28
C TRP A 291 -16.91 -12.16 -21.30
N LYS A 292 -17.24 -10.88 -21.10
CA LYS A 292 -18.16 -10.13 -21.96
C LYS A 292 -17.60 -9.96 -23.38
N ASN A 293 -16.36 -9.55 -23.48
CA ASN A 293 -15.65 -9.36 -24.76
C ASN A 293 -14.14 -9.63 -24.58
N PRO A 294 -13.71 -10.90 -24.61
CA PRO A 294 -12.34 -11.27 -24.25
C PRO A 294 -11.26 -10.55 -25.08
N GLY A 295 -11.51 -10.31 -26.36
CA GLY A 295 -10.55 -9.62 -27.22
C GLY A 295 -10.34 -8.16 -26.87
N TYR A 296 -11.43 -7.44 -26.61
CA TYR A 296 -11.40 -6.05 -26.19
C TYR A 296 -10.79 -5.93 -24.79
N GLU A 297 -11.30 -6.68 -23.83
CA GLU A 297 -10.89 -6.59 -22.42
C GLU A 297 -9.42 -6.96 -22.21
N LEU A 298 -8.89 -7.97 -22.92
CA LEU A 298 -7.47 -8.29 -22.87
C LEU A 298 -6.60 -7.17 -23.49
N THR A 299 -7.12 -6.48 -24.49
CA THR A 299 -6.42 -5.33 -25.11
C THR A 299 -6.39 -4.15 -24.13
N GLU A 300 -7.50 -3.83 -23.47
CA GLU A 300 -7.55 -2.77 -22.44
C GLU A 300 -6.67 -3.11 -21.23
N LEU A 301 -6.65 -4.36 -20.81
CA LEU A 301 -5.75 -4.85 -19.78
C LEU A 301 -4.27 -4.61 -20.16
N ALA A 302 -3.91 -4.92 -21.40
CA ALA A 302 -2.56 -4.66 -21.89
C ALA A 302 -2.23 -3.15 -21.93
N ARG A 303 -3.17 -2.31 -22.40
CA ARG A 303 -3.02 -0.84 -22.42
C ARG A 303 -2.84 -0.28 -21.01
N PHE A 304 -3.65 -0.73 -20.04
CA PHE A 304 -3.53 -0.33 -18.65
C PHE A 304 -2.11 -0.58 -18.11
N TYR A 305 -1.57 -1.79 -18.31
CA TYR A 305 -0.22 -2.11 -17.82
C TYR A 305 0.90 -1.41 -18.59
N LEU A 306 0.74 -1.15 -19.87
CA LEU A 306 1.70 -0.37 -20.64
C LEU A 306 1.68 1.11 -20.24
N GLY A 307 0.50 1.65 -19.90
CA GLY A 307 0.34 3.04 -19.43
C GLY A 307 0.80 3.27 -17.99
N ALA A 308 0.56 2.33 -17.08
CA ALA A 308 0.85 2.47 -15.65
C ALA A 308 2.35 2.69 -15.33
N GLY A 309 3.26 2.30 -16.24
CA GLY A 309 4.71 2.44 -16.05
C GLY A 309 5.26 3.88 -16.12
N TYR A 310 4.45 4.86 -16.53
CA TYR A 310 4.94 6.21 -16.83
C TYR A 310 4.51 7.28 -15.82
N SER A 311 3.64 6.99 -14.86
CA SER A 311 2.94 8.01 -14.08
C SER A 311 3.62 8.51 -12.80
N GLN A 312 4.59 7.78 -12.24
CA GLN A 312 5.25 8.16 -10.98
C GLN A 312 6.73 7.79 -10.98
N SER A 313 7.60 8.78 -11.06
CA SER A 313 9.05 8.59 -10.95
C SER A 313 9.56 9.03 -9.57
N GLN A 314 10.67 8.42 -9.11
CA GLN A 314 11.41 8.90 -7.94
C GLN A 314 11.98 10.30 -8.18
N PRO A 315 12.24 11.09 -7.12
CA PRO A 315 12.95 12.36 -7.25
C PRO A 315 14.27 12.21 -8.02
N LEU A 316 14.63 13.23 -8.80
CA LEU A 316 15.80 13.19 -9.69
C LEU A 316 17.13 12.91 -8.97
N ASN A 317 17.26 13.25 -7.69
CA ASN A 317 18.43 12.96 -6.87
C ASN A 317 18.75 11.47 -6.70
N TYR A 318 17.79 10.58 -6.99
CA TYR A 318 18.02 9.13 -6.98
C TYR A 318 18.49 8.56 -8.32
N TYR A 319 18.64 9.38 -9.37
CA TYR A 319 19.07 8.91 -10.69
C TYR A 319 20.55 9.20 -10.96
N LEU A 320 21.32 8.14 -11.22
CA LEU A 320 22.67 8.22 -11.78
C LEU A 320 22.58 8.31 -13.31
N PHE A 321 23.36 9.23 -13.88
CA PHE A 321 23.38 9.47 -15.34
C PHE A 321 21.99 9.76 -15.94
N GLY A 322 21.01 10.15 -15.13
CA GLY A 322 19.65 10.47 -15.56
C GLY A 322 18.73 9.27 -15.90
N PHE A 323 19.23 8.02 -15.86
CA PHE A 323 18.45 6.85 -16.23
C PHE A 323 18.57 5.64 -15.29
N ILE A 324 19.58 5.58 -14.42
CA ILE A 324 19.75 4.49 -13.44
C ILE A 324 19.22 4.96 -12.09
N ASN A 325 18.08 4.43 -11.67
CA ASN A 325 17.53 4.66 -10.35
C ASN A 325 18.23 3.77 -9.31
N PHE A 326 19.01 4.36 -8.42
CA PHE A 326 19.70 3.61 -7.36
C PHE A 326 18.87 3.47 -6.07
N PHE A 327 17.72 4.15 -5.98
CA PHE A 327 16.83 4.08 -4.82
C PHE A 327 16.47 2.64 -4.41
N PRO A 328 16.11 1.71 -5.32
CA PRO A 328 15.79 0.35 -4.93
C PRO A 328 16.97 -0.38 -4.27
N SER A 329 18.19 -0.20 -4.78
CA SER A 329 19.39 -0.80 -4.19
C SER A 329 19.69 -0.23 -2.80
N LEU A 330 19.55 1.10 -2.65
CA LEU A 330 19.69 1.77 -1.36
C LEU A 330 18.63 1.27 -0.38
N TRP A 331 17.37 1.24 -0.79
CA TRP A 331 16.27 0.77 0.05
C TRP A 331 16.48 -0.66 0.54
N ILE A 332 16.82 -1.59 -0.37
CA ILE A 332 17.13 -2.98 -0.01
C ILE A 332 18.28 -3.03 0.99
N ALA A 333 19.35 -2.26 0.78
CA ALA A 333 20.50 -2.24 1.68
C ALA A 333 20.14 -1.77 3.10
N VAL A 334 19.28 -0.75 3.24
CA VAL A 334 18.95 -0.16 4.55
C VAL A 334 17.74 -0.79 5.23
N THR A 335 16.95 -1.62 4.53
CA THR A 335 15.79 -2.31 5.10
C THR A 335 15.97 -3.82 5.26
N THR A 336 17.03 -4.40 4.67
CA THR A 336 17.35 -5.82 4.88
C THR A 336 17.98 -6.03 6.26
N PRO A 337 17.57 -7.06 7.03
CA PRO A 337 18.24 -7.41 8.27
C PRO A 337 19.76 -7.61 8.09
N PRO A 338 20.59 -7.04 8.97
CA PRO A 338 22.05 -7.00 8.76
C PRO A 338 22.69 -8.37 8.52
N VAL A 339 22.27 -9.39 9.25
CA VAL A 339 22.78 -10.75 9.08
C VAL A 339 22.41 -11.35 7.72
N THR A 340 21.17 -11.15 7.28
CA THR A 340 20.69 -11.59 5.97
C THR A 340 21.45 -10.88 4.86
N LEU A 341 21.62 -9.54 4.97
CA LEU A 341 22.38 -8.74 4.02
C LEU A 341 23.84 -9.18 3.96
N LEU A 342 24.49 -9.39 5.11
CA LEU A 342 25.87 -9.85 5.16
C LEU A 342 26.04 -11.23 4.49
N LEU A 343 25.20 -12.19 4.84
CA LEU A 343 25.25 -13.53 4.26
C LEU A 343 24.94 -13.50 2.75
N PHE A 344 24.02 -12.64 2.32
CA PHE A 344 23.74 -12.42 0.90
C PHE A 344 24.96 -11.83 0.17
N ILE A 345 25.60 -10.79 0.71
CA ILE A 345 26.82 -10.19 0.13
C ILE A 345 27.94 -11.22 0.07
N LEU A 346 28.13 -12.01 1.14
CA LEU A 346 29.14 -13.07 1.17
C LEU A 346 28.92 -14.12 0.08
N SER A 347 27.68 -14.35 -0.37
CA SER A 347 27.41 -15.27 -1.48
C SER A 347 28.13 -14.88 -2.78
N PHE A 348 28.35 -13.58 -3.04
CA PHE A 348 29.06 -13.09 -4.22
C PHE A 348 30.55 -13.43 -4.20
N PHE A 349 31.19 -13.53 -3.04
CA PHE A 349 32.58 -13.96 -2.93
C PHE A 349 32.77 -15.45 -3.28
N PHE A 350 31.72 -16.24 -3.12
CA PHE A 350 31.72 -17.66 -3.48
C PHE A 350 31.11 -17.93 -4.85
N ILE A 351 30.61 -16.89 -5.52
CA ILE A 351 29.75 -16.99 -6.70
C ILE A 351 30.42 -17.77 -7.85
N LYS A 352 31.72 -17.55 -8.11
CA LYS A 352 32.45 -18.25 -9.15
C LYS A 352 32.48 -19.78 -8.91
N LYS A 353 32.68 -20.21 -7.66
CA LYS A 353 32.67 -21.63 -7.28
C LYS A 353 31.25 -22.20 -7.27
N LEU A 354 30.26 -21.40 -6.87
CA LEU A 354 28.87 -21.79 -6.89
C LEU A 354 28.39 -21.99 -8.34
N PHE A 355 28.68 -21.05 -9.25
CA PHE A 355 28.27 -21.15 -10.64
C PHE A 355 28.88 -22.33 -11.38
N GLN A 356 30.13 -22.72 -11.05
CA GLN A 356 30.75 -23.88 -11.65
C GLN A 356 30.05 -25.20 -11.27
N LYS A 357 29.54 -25.30 -10.04
CA LYS A 357 28.99 -26.53 -9.44
C LYS A 357 27.47 -26.57 -9.36
N ASP A 358 26.80 -25.40 -9.36
CA ASP A 358 25.38 -25.32 -9.06
C ASP A 358 24.64 -24.32 -9.97
N SER A 359 23.86 -24.87 -10.89
CA SER A 359 23.05 -24.07 -11.82
C SER A 359 21.91 -23.32 -11.12
N PHE A 360 21.44 -23.76 -9.93
CA PHE A 360 20.37 -23.07 -9.21
C PHE A 360 20.84 -21.74 -8.62
N ALA A 361 22.09 -21.66 -8.15
CA ALA A 361 22.66 -20.39 -7.68
C ALA A 361 22.69 -19.33 -8.81
N VAL A 362 22.90 -19.76 -10.07
CA VAL A 362 22.78 -18.88 -11.23
C VAL A 362 21.34 -18.36 -11.39
N LEU A 363 20.35 -19.25 -11.27
CA LEU A 363 18.94 -18.86 -11.37
C LEU A 363 18.56 -17.88 -10.25
N LEU A 364 19.01 -18.09 -9.01
CA LEU A 364 18.74 -17.20 -7.89
C LEU A 364 19.31 -15.80 -8.12
N LEU A 365 20.54 -15.71 -8.64
CA LEU A 365 21.15 -14.42 -8.95
C LEU A 365 20.41 -13.70 -10.07
N LEU A 366 20.10 -14.39 -11.16
CA LEU A 366 19.34 -13.83 -12.27
C LEU A 366 17.97 -13.36 -11.82
N TRP A 367 17.30 -14.14 -10.97
CA TRP A 367 16.02 -13.77 -10.39
C TRP A 367 16.12 -12.47 -9.58
N PHE A 368 17.06 -12.40 -8.62
CA PHE A 368 17.31 -11.21 -7.84
C PHE A 368 17.63 -9.98 -8.72
N LEU A 369 18.52 -10.14 -9.70
CA LEU A 369 18.93 -9.06 -10.58
C LEU A 369 17.77 -8.57 -11.47
N VAL A 370 16.96 -9.46 -12.03
CA VAL A 370 15.82 -9.05 -12.86
C VAL A 370 14.78 -8.28 -12.04
N ALA A 371 14.45 -8.73 -10.82
CA ALA A 371 13.56 -8.01 -9.94
C ALA A 371 14.09 -6.59 -9.63
N LEU A 372 15.37 -6.46 -9.30
CA LEU A 372 16.01 -5.18 -9.00
C LEU A 372 16.08 -4.27 -10.26
N LEU A 373 16.59 -4.80 -11.37
CA LEU A 373 16.83 -3.99 -12.58
C LEU A 373 15.53 -3.50 -13.22
N ARG A 374 14.43 -4.23 -13.05
CA ARG A 374 13.11 -3.83 -13.56
C ARG A 374 12.70 -2.43 -13.10
N ILE A 375 12.95 -2.06 -11.84
CA ILE A 375 12.60 -0.75 -11.30
C ILE A 375 13.80 0.20 -11.17
N SER A 376 15.01 -0.28 -11.46
CA SER A 376 16.22 0.54 -11.46
C SER A 376 16.53 1.15 -12.82
N LEU A 377 15.93 0.63 -13.89
CA LEU A 377 16.18 1.08 -15.26
C LEU A 377 14.94 1.79 -15.84
N PHE A 378 15.17 2.74 -16.74
CA PHE A 378 14.15 3.34 -17.61
C PHE A 378 13.03 4.11 -16.90
N LYS A 379 13.31 4.77 -15.76
CA LYS A 379 12.33 5.55 -15.00
C LYS A 379 11.06 4.76 -14.63
N ALA A 380 11.23 3.47 -14.38
CA ALA A 380 10.13 2.60 -14.01
C ALA A 380 9.47 3.03 -12.70
N LEU A 381 8.20 2.67 -12.56
CA LEU A 381 7.38 2.95 -11.39
C LEU A 381 8.02 2.43 -10.10
N SER A 382 8.18 3.30 -9.10
CA SER A 382 8.65 2.95 -7.75
C SER A 382 8.01 3.88 -6.73
N TYR A 383 7.17 3.34 -5.87
CA TYR A 383 6.53 4.02 -4.74
C TYR A 383 6.43 3.09 -3.53
N ASN A 384 6.25 3.64 -2.34
CA ASN A 384 6.15 2.89 -1.09
C ASN A 384 7.35 1.92 -0.90
N GLY A 385 8.56 2.46 -1.04
CA GLY A 385 9.80 1.68 -0.98
C GLY A 385 9.95 0.73 -2.17
N VAL A 386 10.22 -0.54 -1.90
CA VAL A 386 10.46 -1.59 -2.91
C VAL A 386 9.41 -2.72 -2.88
N ARG A 387 8.24 -2.47 -2.30
CA ARG A 387 7.20 -3.50 -2.21
C ARG A 387 6.78 -4.07 -3.59
N LEU A 388 6.86 -3.23 -4.63
CA LEU A 388 6.50 -3.63 -5.99
C LEU A 388 7.36 -4.73 -6.60
N ILE A 389 8.52 -5.01 -6.01
CA ILE A 389 9.44 -6.06 -6.44
C ILE A 389 9.72 -7.07 -5.33
N MET A 390 8.78 -7.30 -4.42
CA MET A 390 8.95 -8.15 -3.22
C MET A 390 9.50 -9.55 -3.56
N GLU A 391 9.32 -10.02 -4.79
CA GLU A 391 9.88 -11.25 -5.31
C GLU A 391 11.43 -11.33 -5.27
N TYR A 392 12.14 -10.24 -4.91
CA TYR A 392 13.61 -10.29 -4.67
C TYR A 392 13.96 -10.96 -3.33
N ILE A 393 13.03 -11.03 -2.38
CA ILE A 393 13.29 -11.52 -1.01
C ILE A 393 13.62 -13.02 -0.98
N PRO A 394 12.85 -13.93 -1.61
CA PRO A 394 13.14 -15.35 -1.58
C PRO A 394 14.53 -15.72 -2.14
N PRO A 395 14.99 -15.24 -3.31
CA PRO A 395 16.33 -15.55 -3.80
C PRO A 395 17.44 -15.00 -2.90
N MET A 396 17.25 -13.81 -2.29
CA MET A 396 18.18 -13.25 -1.31
C MET A 396 18.29 -14.15 -0.09
N ALA A 397 17.17 -14.60 0.48
CA ALA A 397 17.13 -15.50 1.62
C ALA A 397 17.77 -16.86 1.31
N MET A 398 17.52 -17.44 0.13
CA MET A 398 18.13 -18.70 -0.30
C MET A 398 19.65 -18.56 -0.52
N LEU A 399 20.10 -17.47 -1.13
CA LEU A 399 21.55 -17.19 -1.30
C LEU A 399 22.24 -16.98 0.05
N ALA A 400 21.59 -16.31 1.00
CA ALA A 400 22.10 -16.19 2.37
C ALA A 400 22.25 -17.56 3.04
N GLY A 401 21.27 -18.45 2.91
CA GLY A 401 21.36 -19.82 3.42
C GLY A 401 22.46 -20.65 2.76
N ILE A 402 22.62 -20.56 1.42
CA ILE A 402 23.70 -21.24 0.68
C ILE A 402 25.07 -20.74 1.18
N SER A 403 25.22 -19.43 1.37
CA SER A 403 26.44 -18.82 1.89
C SER A 403 26.77 -19.33 3.30
N ALA A 404 25.81 -19.32 4.21
CA ALA A 404 25.97 -19.84 5.57
C ALA A 404 26.36 -21.31 5.58
N GLY A 405 25.72 -22.16 4.77
CA GLY A 405 26.07 -23.56 4.63
C GLY A 405 27.45 -23.78 4.03
N TYR A 406 27.88 -22.94 3.07
CA TYR A 406 29.23 -22.99 2.52
C TYR A 406 30.28 -22.63 3.58
N ILE A 407 30.08 -21.61 4.36
CA ILE A 407 30.92 -21.19 5.47
C ILE A 407 31.01 -22.33 6.51
N TYR A 408 29.84 -22.84 6.93
CA TYR A 408 29.76 -23.95 7.89
C TYR A 408 30.55 -25.21 7.47
N LYS A 409 30.49 -25.55 6.17
CA LYS A 409 31.24 -26.72 5.64
C LYS A 409 32.75 -26.49 5.65
N LYS A 410 33.24 -25.26 5.66
CA LYS A 410 34.68 -24.91 5.69
C LYS A 410 35.27 -24.77 7.10
N ILE A 411 34.42 -24.59 8.11
CA ILE A 411 34.83 -24.43 9.49
C ILE A 411 35.35 -25.77 10.04
N ASN A 412 36.41 -25.71 10.86
CA ASN A 412 36.96 -26.85 11.57
C ASN A 412 35.86 -27.58 12.36
N LYS A 413 35.92 -28.91 12.37
CA LYS A 413 34.90 -29.77 13.01
C LYS A 413 34.64 -29.38 14.46
N ASN A 414 35.66 -28.99 15.21
CA ASN A 414 35.56 -28.61 16.62
C ASN A 414 34.83 -27.28 16.84
N LEU A 415 34.79 -26.39 15.84
CA LEU A 415 34.15 -25.08 15.90
C LEU A 415 32.75 -25.07 15.27
N LYS A 416 32.28 -26.19 14.73
CA LYS A 416 30.99 -26.24 14.02
C LYS A 416 29.79 -25.90 14.90
N VAL A 417 29.79 -26.39 16.14
CA VAL A 417 28.71 -26.08 17.10
C VAL A 417 28.71 -24.58 17.43
N LEU A 418 29.88 -24.03 17.72
CA LEU A 418 30.03 -22.60 17.99
C LEU A 418 29.58 -21.75 16.79
N ALA A 419 29.93 -22.16 15.58
CA ALA A 419 29.53 -21.46 14.36
C ALA A 419 27.99 -21.45 14.17
N ILE A 420 27.33 -22.59 14.45
CA ILE A 420 25.85 -22.67 14.43
C ILE A 420 25.26 -21.66 15.44
N ILE A 421 25.76 -21.70 16.69
CA ILE A 421 25.29 -20.82 17.76
C ILE A 421 25.43 -19.34 17.33
N ILE A 422 26.60 -18.96 16.80
CA ILE A 422 26.88 -17.59 16.36
C ILE A 422 25.93 -17.18 15.22
N ILE A 423 25.74 -18.03 14.21
CA ILE A 423 24.86 -17.73 13.08
C ILE A 423 23.41 -17.52 13.57
N PHE A 424 22.87 -18.41 14.41
CA PHE A 424 21.52 -18.27 14.93
C PHE A 424 21.39 -17.07 15.88
N ALA A 425 22.36 -16.87 16.77
CA ALA A 425 22.39 -15.73 17.69
C ALA A 425 22.45 -14.39 16.95
N SER A 426 23.05 -14.32 15.75
CA SER A 426 23.11 -13.10 14.95
C SER A 426 21.74 -12.64 14.41
N PHE A 427 20.71 -13.48 14.40
CA PHE A 427 19.35 -13.10 14.08
C PHE A 427 18.57 -12.53 15.28
N VAL A 428 19.02 -12.77 16.51
CA VAL A 428 18.33 -12.33 17.74
C VAL A 428 18.11 -10.82 17.77
N PRO A 429 19.07 -9.94 17.41
CA PRO A 429 18.82 -8.50 17.38
C PRO A 429 17.72 -8.10 16.40
N THR A 430 17.64 -8.77 15.24
CA THR A 430 16.57 -8.55 14.25
C THR A 430 15.21 -8.96 14.82
N ILE A 431 15.11 -10.17 15.39
CA ILE A 431 13.87 -10.68 16.00
C ILE A 431 13.41 -9.76 17.13
N TYR A 432 14.34 -9.35 18.01
CA TYR A 432 14.02 -8.40 19.08
C TYR A 432 13.47 -7.08 18.53
N LYS A 433 14.10 -6.53 17.50
CA LYS A 433 13.64 -5.31 16.85
C LYS A 433 12.26 -5.48 16.24
N LEU A 434 12.00 -6.59 15.53
CA LEU A 434 10.69 -6.88 14.95
C LEU A 434 9.58 -6.92 16.01
N ILE A 435 9.83 -7.60 17.15
CA ILE A 435 8.89 -7.63 18.28
C ILE A 435 8.63 -6.20 18.82
N LYS A 436 9.64 -5.34 18.87
CA LYS A 436 9.50 -3.97 19.37
C LYS A 436 8.73 -3.03 18.46
N ILE A 437 8.84 -3.21 17.15
CA ILE A 437 8.18 -2.35 16.15
C ILE A 437 6.83 -2.91 15.69
N HIS A 438 6.49 -4.14 16.12
CA HIS A 438 5.21 -4.76 15.82
C HIS A 438 4.04 -3.84 16.19
N PRO A 439 3.00 -3.70 15.36
CA PRO A 439 2.75 -4.32 14.04
C PRO A 439 3.21 -3.45 12.84
N ASN A 440 4.29 -2.70 12.97
CA ASN A 440 4.78 -1.76 11.96
C ASN A 440 6.11 -2.22 11.34
N GLU A 441 6.27 -3.51 11.05
CA GLU A 441 7.50 -4.08 10.49
C GLU A 441 7.85 -3.51 9.12
N ASN A 442 6.87 -3.03 8.37
CA ASN A 442 7.03 -2.38 7.06
C ASN A 442 7.80 -1.05 7.12
N VAL A 443 7.96 -0.43 8.30
CA VAL A 443 8.82 0.75 8.52
C VAL A 443 10.15 0.41 9.18
N TYR A 444 10.61 -0.83 9.05
CA TYR A 444 11.90 -1.26 9.56
C TYR A 444 13.05 -0.66 8.74
N PHE A 445 14.03 -0.09 9.43
CA PHE A 445 15.34 0.28 8.89
C PHE A 445 16.44 -0.30 9.77
N ASN A 446 17.52 -0.76 9.16
CA ASN A 446 18.65 -1.34 9.88
C ASN A 446 19.60 -0.25 10.41
N PHE A 447 20.68 -0.67 11.08
CA PHE A 447 21.65 0.23 11.70
C PHE A 447 22.50 1.01 10.69
N LEU A 448 22.59 0.58 9.43
CA LEU A 448 23.41 1.26 8.40
C LEU A 448 22.92 2.68 8.14
N VAL A 449 21.63 2.92 8.26
CA VAL A 449 21.03 4.26 8.15
C VAL A 449 20.71 4.88 9.52
N GLY A 450 20.94 4.16 10.63
CA GLY A 450 20.61 4.60 11.98
C GLY A 450 19.15 4.32 12.38
N GLY A 451 18.55 3.27 11.84
CA GLY A 451 17.15 2.91 12.08
C GLY A 451 16.17 3.89 11.43
N LEU A 452 14.91 3.86 11.88
CA LEU A 452 13.89 4.80 11.41
C LEU A 452 14.24 6.28 11.69
N PRO A 453 14.83 6.64 12.87
CA PRO A 453 15.29 8.02 13.10
C PRO A 453 16.30 8.51 12.08
N GLY A 454 17.25 7.65 11.68
CA GLY A 454 18.25 7.99 10.67
C GLY A 454 17.63 8.13 9.27
N ALA A 455 16.72 7.24 8.89
CA ALA A 455 16.00 7.33 7.62
C ALA A 455 15.19 8.64 7.51
N LYS A 456 14.49 9.03 8.59
CA LYS A 456 13.80 10.31 8.67
C LYS A 456 14.77 11.50 8.56
N LYS A 457 15.91 11.46 9.28
CA LYS A 457 16.90 12.53 9.29
C LYS A 457 17.45 12.86 7.90
N ILE A 458 17.65 11.84 7.06
CA ILE A 458 18.11 12.03 5.67
C ILE A 458 16.94 12.21 4.69
N ASN A 459 15.73 12.29 5.20
CA ASN A 459 14.49 12.38 4.42
C ASN A 459 14.43 11.34 3.29
N LEU A 460 14.68 10.06 3.65
CA LEU A 460 14.61 8.97 2.70
C LEU A 460 13.17 8.83 2.21
N ASN A 461 12.93 8.91 0.91
CA ASN A 461 11.60 8.85 0.34
C ASN A 461 10.80 7.64 0.89
N SER A 462 9.56 7.87 1.32
CA SER A 462 8.66 6.87 1.94
C SER A 462 9.15 6.28 3.27
N TRP A 463 10.02 6.96 4.02
CA TRP A 463 10.59 6.47 5.27
C TRP A 463 9.53 6.07 6.32
N GLY A 464 8.42 6.78 6.39
CA GLY A 464 7.38 6.61 7.41
C GLY A 464 6.09 5.95 6.91
N ASN A 465 6.16 5.19 5.81
CA ASN A 465 5.01 4.53 5.21
C ASN A 465 4.42 3.47 6.15
N GLY A 466 3.72 3.93 7.17
CA GLY A 466 3.05 3.09 8.17
C GLY A 466 1.82 2.35 7.68
N TYR A 467 1.43 2.54 6.46
CA TYR A 467 0.41 1.89 5.64
C TYR A 467 -0.57 1.00 6.41
N GLY A 468 -1.85 1.36 6.48
CA GLY A 468 -2.89 0.58 7.15
C GLY A 468 -2.72 0.42 8.67
N ASN A 469 -1.59 -0.11 9.14
CA ASN A 469 -1.40 -0.44 10.56
C ASN A 469 -1.36 0.78 11.46
N ALA A 470 -0.67 1.84 11.04
CA ALA A 470 -0.61 3.07 11.82
C ALA A 470 -2.01 3.71 11.96
N TYR A 471 -2.82 3.66 10.90
CA TYR A 471 -4.23 4.08 10.96
C TYR A 471 -5.02 3.23 11.94
N TYR A 472 -4.87 1.91 11.92
CA TYR A 472 -5.62 1.03 12.81
C TYR A 472 -5.26 1.26 14.30
N GLN A 473 -3.98 1.41 14.60
CA GLN A 473 -3.56 1.75 15.97
C GLN A 473 -4.16 3.08 16.45
N ALA A 474 -4.23 4.07 15.57
CA ALA A 474 -4.87 5.35 15.86
C ALA A 474 -6.40 5.20 16.07
N VAL A 475 -7.07 4.37 15.25
CA VAL A 475 -8.50 4.05 15.41
C VAL A 475 -8.77 3.40 16.76
N LEU A 476 -7.93 2.46 17.19
CA LEU A 476 -8.07 1.83 18.51
C LEU A 476 -7.94 2.86 19.64
N TRP A 477 -7.03 3.82 19.51
CA TRP A 477 -6.92 4.92 20.48
C TRP A 477 -8.15 5.84 20.45
N ILE A 478 -8.64 6.23 19.27
CA ILE A 478 -9.83 7.07 19.10
C ILE A 478 -11.04 6.39 19.71
N ASN A 479 -11.26 5.10 19.45
CA ASN A 479 -12.36 4.33 20.03
C ASN A 479 -12.40 4.38 21.56
N LYS A 480 -11.21 4.42 22.19
CA LYS A 480 -11.08 4.42 23.65
C LYS A 480 -11.20 5.81 24.26
N ASN A 481 -10.76 6.86 23.56
CA ASN A 481 -10.50 8.16 24.15
C ASN A 481 -11.40 9.29 23.60
N ALA A 482 -12.00 9.12 22.42
CA ALA A 482 -12.87 10.14 21.86
C ALA A 482 -14.23 10.18 22.61
N GLU A 483 -14.79 11.36 22.71
CA GLU A 483 -16.14 11.61 23.25
C GLU A 483 -17.21 10.87 22.42
N GLU A 484 -18.41 10.75 22.97
CA GLU A 484 -19.56 10.19 22.26
C GLU A 484 -19.93 11.07 21.05
N ASN A 485 -20.31 10.42 19.94
CA ASN A 485 -20.68 11.06 18.68
C ASN A 485 -19.54 11.91 18.06
N ALA A 486 -18.28 11.56 18.35
CA ALA A 486 -17.13 12.24 17.77
C ALA A 486 -17.12 12.17 16.24
N ARG A 487 -16.52 13.18 15.63
CA ARG A 487 -16.31 13.27 14.16
C ARG A 487 -14.86 12.99 13.84
N LEU A 488 -14.61 12.12 12.88
CA LEU A 488 -13.28 11.77 12.39
C LEU A 488 -13.14 12.15 10.93
N THR A 489 -12.00 12.70 10.54
CA THR A 489 -11.64 13.00 9.15
C THR A 489 -10.17 12.67 8.86
N LEU A 490 -9.86 12.44 7.59
CA LEU A 490 -8.49 12.32 7.09
C LEU A 490 -8.21 13.50 6.16
N PRO A 491 -7.25 14.37 6.48
CA PRO A 491 -6.94 15.54 5.64
C PRO A 491 -6.50 15.18 4.22
N ILE A 492 -5.71 14.13 4.07
CA ILE A 492 -5.13 13.70 2.79
C ILE A 492 -5.43 12.22 2.51
N GLY A 493 -5.33 11.39 3.54
CA GLY A 493 -5.44 9.94 3.44
C GLY A 493 -6.78 9.47 2.90
N LEU A 494 -6.76 8.31 2.28
CA LEU A 494 -7.98 7.68 1.79
C LEU A 494 -8.76 7.07 2.97
N ILE A 495 -10.02 7.41 3.08
CA ILE A 495 -10.93 6.84 4.09
C ILE A 495 -10.95 5.30 4.04
N GLY A 496 -10.72 4.71 2.86
CA GLY A 496 -10.57 3.26 2.70
C GLY A 496 -9.49 2.61 3.57
N ASN A 497 -8.50 3.39 4.06
CA ASN A 497 -7.50 2.90 5.02
C ASN A 497 -8.04 2.73 6.45
N ILE A 498 -9.23 3.24 6.74
CA ILE A 498 -9.86 3.09 8.04
C ILE A 498 -10.73 1.82 8.01
N PRO A 499 -10.45 0.82 8.86
CA PRO A 499 -11.34 -0.33 9.01
C PRO A 499 -12.61 0.09 9.75
N ARG A 500 -13.60 0.61 9.02
CA ARG A 500 -14.79 1.26 9.57
C ARG A 500 -15.59 0.41 10.55
N TYR A 501 -15.70 -0.89 10.26
CA TYR A 501 -16.39 -1.83 11.17
C TYR A 501 -15.60 -2.07 12.47
N LYS A 502 -14.35 -1.62 12.57
CA LYS A 502 -13.56 -1.55 13.81
C LYS A 502 -13.68 -0.19 14.52
N LEU A 503 -14.21 0.83 13.83
CA LEU A 503 -14.48 2.13 14.46
C LEU A 503 -15.73 2.02 15.35
N ARG A 504 -15.71 2.69 16.51
CA ARG A 504 -16.85 2.77 17.42
C ARG A 504 -18.09 3.33 16.69
N LYS A 505 -19.26 2.74 16.92
CA LYS A 505 -20.46 2.96 16.11
C LYS A 505 -20.99 4.39 16.10
N ASP A 506 -20.79 5.11 17.21
CA ASP A 506 -21.19 6.49 17.37
C ASP A 506 -20.26 7.48 16.66
N ILE A 507 -19.05 7.05 16.27
CA ILE A 507 -18.08 7.92 15.60
C ILE A 507 -18.40 7.99 14.10
N SER A 508 -18.70 9.20 13.64
CA SER A 508 -18.90 9.48 12.22
C SER A 508 -17.58 9.78 11.50
N LEU A 509 -17.44 9.30 10.27
CA LEU A 509 -16.24 9.47 9.46
C LEU A 509 -16.60 10.10 8.11
N SER A 510 -16.02 11.27 7.80
CA SER A 510 -16.22 11.95 6.52
C SER A 510 -15.10 12.96 6.26
N ASN A 511 -14.65 13.07 5.02
CA ASN A 511 -13.70 14.11 4.61
C ASN A 511 -14.29 15.54 4.71
N ASN A 512 -15.61 15.66 4.81
CA ASN A 512 -16.29 16.95 4.95
C ASN A 512 -16.24 17.56 6.36
N TYR A 513 -15.66 16.86 7.33
CA TYR A 513 -15.59 17.37 8.70
C TYR A 513 -14.41 18.31 8.96
N LEU A 514 -13.49 18.45 8.01
CA LEU A 514 -12.37 19.38 8.16
C LEU A 514 -12.86 20.82 8.30
N SER A 515 -12.73 21.40 9.49
CA SER A 515 -13.24 22.75 9.80
C SER A 515 -12.15 23.84 9.74
N GLY A 516 -10.90 23.48 9.50
CA GLY A 516 -9.79 24.43 9.40
C GLY A 516 -9.67 25.31 10.65
N LEU A 517 -9.70 26.62 10.48
CA LEU A 517 -9.58 27.59 11.57
C LEU A 517 -10.87 27.75 12.43
N ASN A 518 -11.96 27.07 12.08
CA ASN A 518 -13.19 27.13 12.86
C ASN A 518 -13.18 26.29 14.14
N HIS A 519 -12.22 25.36 14.26
CA HIS A 519 -12.01 24.53 15.46
C HIS A 519 -13.27 23.82 15.97
N ASN A 520 -13.98 23.12 15.09
CA ASN A 520 -15.26 22.48 15.42
C ASN A 520 -15.12 21.18 16.27
N GLY A 521 -13.91 20.85 16.72
CA GLY A 521 -13.64 19.73 17.63
C GLY A 521 -13.56 18.36 16.96
N GLU A 522 -13.49 18.31 15.64
CA GLU A 522 -13.28 17.05 14.92
C GLU A 522 -11.89 16.47 15.18
N TYR A 523 -11.80 15.13 15.13
CA TYR A 523 -10.53 14.42 15.13
C TYR A 523 -9.99 14.31 13.71
N LEU A 524 -8.68 14.49 13.56
CA LEU A 524 -7.98 14.35 12.30
C LEU A 524 -6.89 13.29 12.47
N LEU A 525 -6.79 12.39 11.52
CA LEU A 525 -5.81 11.30 11.53
C LEU A 525 -5.04 11.29 10.23
N GLU A 526 -3.69 11.33 10.30
CA GLU A 526 -2.84 11.28 9.11
C GLU A 526 -1.48 10.64 9.39
N LEU A 527 -0.90 10.08 8.33
CA LEU A 527 0.49 9.60 8.33
C LEU A 527 1.47 10.79 8.32
N THR A 528 2.67 10.59 8.83
CA THR A 528 3.67 11.65 9.02
C THR A 528 4.88 11.54 8.10
N TYR A 529 4.86 10.67 7.10
CA TYR A 529 5.95 10.63 6.12
C TYR A 529 5.76 11.69 5.03
N ASP A 530 6.86 12.03 4.36
CA ASP A 530 6.93 13.15 3.45
C ASP A 530 6.14 12.90 2.14
N TYR A 531 4.96 13.49 2.07
CA TYR A 531 4.16 13.62 0.84
C TYR A 531 4.34 15.01 0.25
N PRO A 532 4.19 15.20 -1.06
CA PRO A 532 4.02 16.54 -1.63
C PRO A 532 2.93 17.35 -0.94
N GLN A 533 1.88 16.68 -0.47
CA GLN A 533 0.73 17.25 0.23
C GLN A 533 1.04 17.71 1.67
N MET A 534 2.21 17.44 2.23
CA MET A 534 2.61 17.97 3.54
C MET A 534 2.67 19.50 3.58
N GLU A 535 2.81 20.13 2.42
CA GLU A 535 2.75 21.58 2.28
C GLU A 535 1.32 22.13 2.24
N TRP A 536 0.30 21.28 2.13
CA TRP A 536 -1.09 21.72 2.17
C TRP A 536 -1.42 22.33 3.52
N PHE A 537 -2.28 23.35 3.50
CA PHE A 537 -2.65 24.08 4.70
C PHE A 537 -3.05 23.16 5.85
N ALA A 538 -3.94 22.19 5.58
CA ALA A 538 -4.48 21.33 6.62
C ALA A 538 -3.38 20.62 7.42
N LEU A 539 -2.45 19.94 6.76
CA LEU A 539 -1.35 19.24 7.43
C LEU A 539 -0.32 20.18 8.02
N LYS A 540 0.07 21.22 7.28
CA LYS A 540 1.04 22.19 7.76
C LYS A 540 0.56 22.92 9.00
N TYR A 541 -0.73 23.29 9.02
CA TYR A 541 -1.37 23.90 10.18
C TYR A 541 -1.41 22.93 11.37
N LEU A 542 -1.90 21.72 11.16
CA LEU A 542 -2.00 20.71 12.23
C LEU A 542 -0.64 20.38 12.81
N ASP A 543 0.36 20.13 11.98
CA ASP A 543 1.69 19.69 12.41
C ASP A 543 2.49 20.82 13.10
N SER A 544 2.22 22.07 12.72
CA SER A 544 2.93 23.24 13.24
C SER A 544 2.20 23.99 14.34
N ALA A 545 0.86 24.05 14.28
CA ALA A 545 0.06 24.92 15.15
C ALA A 545 -0.81 24.18 16.16
N VAL A 546 -1.06 22.88 15.97
CA VAL A 546 -1.96 22.11 16.85
C VAL A 546 -1.18 20.96 17.49
N ARG A 547 -1.29 20.84 18.82
CA ARG A 547 -0.68 19.71 19.57
C ARG A 547 -1.44 18.43 19.23
N PRO A 548 -0.75 17.35 18.77
CA PRO A 548 -1.41 16.07 18.59
C PRO A 548 -1.88 15.50 19.93
N VAL A 549 -3.06 14.90 19.94
CA VAL A 549 -3.62 14.21 21.10
C VAL A 549 -3.10 12.78 21.24
N TYR A 550 -2.63 12.21 20.13
CA TYR A 550 -2.01 10.88 20.10
C TYR A 550 -1.02 10.75 18.94
N GLU A 551 0.00 9.94 19.13
CA GLU A 551 1.00 9.62 18.11
C GLU A 551 1.29 8.12 18.12
N VAL A 552 1.21 7.50 16.94
CA VAL A 552 1.74 6.15 16.72
C VAL A 552 3.23 6.25 16.47
N LYS A 553 4.04 5.70 17.37
CA LYS A 553 5.50 5.85 17.31
C LYS A 553 6.23 4.53 17.07
N VAL A 554 7.22 4.58 16.16
CA VAL A 554 8.21 3.53 15.95
C VAL A 554 9.60 4.11 16.18
N GLU A 555 10.39 3.49 17.04
CA GLU A 555 11.73 3.98 17.44
C GLU A 555 11.75 5.48 17.83
N GLY A 556 10.68 5.96 18.49
CA GLY A 556 10.54 7.35 18.90
C GLY A 556 10.06 8.31 17.80
N ILE A 557 9.93 7.85 16.57
CA ILE A 557 9.42 8.63 15.44
C ILE A 557 7.92 8.41 15.27
N ALA A 558 7.14 9.49 15.27
CA ALA A 558 5.74 9.43 14.93
C ALA A 558 5.58 9.06 13.44
N ILE A 559 4.83 7.99 13.16
CA ILE A 559 4.47 7.53 11.82
C ILE A 559 3.02 7.83 11.45
N ALA A 560 2.19 8.08 12.47
CA ALA A 560 0.85 8.67 12.33
C ALA A 560 0.57 9.55 13.53
N LYS A 561 -0.25 10.57 13.35
CA LYS A 561 -0.70 11.48 14.40
C LYS A 561 -2.21 11.60 14.39
N VAL A 562 -2.78 11.77 15.56
CA VAL A 562 -4.17 12.16 15.75
C VAL A 562 -4.18 13.55 16.37
N TRP A 563 -4.89 14.47 15.75
CA TRP A 563 -5.16 15.79 16.31
C TRP A 563 -6.65 15.91 16.64
N LYS A 564 -6.98 16.74 17.59
CA LYS A 564 -8.32 17.25 17.82
C LYS A 564 -8.31 18.73 17.41
N ASN A 565 -9.11 19.10 16.42
CA ASN A 565 -9.17 20.48 15.94
C ASN A 565 -10.06 21.32 16.88
N ASP A 566 -9.52 21.60 18.06
CA ASP A 566 -10.14 22.40 19.11
C ASP A 566 -9.15 23.48 19.57
N SER A 567 -9.64 24.67 19.83
CA SER A 567 -8.82 25.84 20.22
C SER A 567 -7.95 25.61 21.46
N SER A 568 -8.31 24.64 22.35
CA SER A 568 -7.52 24.27 23.52
C SER A 568 -6.19 23.61 23.15
N TYR A 569 -6.11 22.95 21.98
CA TYR A 569 -4.90 22.28 21.51
C TYR A 569 -4.03 23.16 20.60
N VAL A 570 -4.53 24.33 20.17
CA VAL A 570 -3.75 25.28 19.39
C VAL A 570 -2.64 25.89 20.23
N LEU A 571 -1.43 25.97 19.68
CA LEU A 571 -0.29 26.59 20.34
C LEU A 571 -0.53 28.10 20.54
N PRO A 572 -0.05 28.69 21.65
CA PRO A 572 -0.35 30.10 22.00
C PRO A 572 -0.02 31.09 20.89
N GLU A 573 1.07 30.90 20.18
CA GLU A 573 1.53 31.76 19.07
C GLU A 573 0.63 31.76 17.85
N TYR A 574 -0.27 30.77 17.71
CA TYR A 574 -1.23 30.64 16.62
C TYR A 574 -2.68 30.93 17.05
N LYS A 575 -2.92 31.21 18.34
CA LYS A 575 -4.26 31.49 18.85
C LYS A 575 -4.75 32.90 18.51
N ILE A 576 -3.85 33.84 18.39
CA ILE A 576 -4.22 35.25 18.18
C ILE A 576 -4.40 35.47 16.68
N GLN A 577 -5.68 35.52 16.28
CA GLN A 577 -6.06 35.79 14.91
C GLN A 577 -6.92 37.06 14.85
N LYS A 578 -6.74 37.87 13.82
CA LYS A 578 -7.46 39.11 13.64
C LYS A 578 -8.01 39.19 12.23
N ILE A 579 -9.25 39.62 12.11
CA ILE A 579 -9.86 39.94 10.82
C ILE A 579 -9.52 41.38 10.48
N ILE A 580 -8.97 41.60 9.28
CA ILE A 580 -8.63 42.91 8.76
C ILE A 580 -9.42 43.24 7.49
N PRO A 581 -9.73 44.52 7.25
CA PRO A 581 -10.37 44.94 6.02
C PRO A 581 -9.38 44.91 4.85
N ALA A 582 -9.87 44.63 3.66
CA ALA A 582 -9.15 44.77 2.41
C ALA A 582 -9.86 45.75 1.47
N LYS A 583 -9.09 46.51 0.70
CA LYS A 583 -9.60 47.30 -0.40
C LYS A 583 -9.75 46.40 -1.62
N ILE A 584 -10.91 46.45 -2.27
CA ILE A 584 -11.19 45.69 -3.50
C ILE A 584 -10.86 46.58 -4.68
N ASN A 585 -10.03 46.10 -5.59
CA ASN A 585 -9.80 46.71 -6.89
C ASN A 585 -10.30 45.77 -8.00
N TYR A 586 -11.07 46.34 -8.88
CA TYR A 586 -11.55 45.68 -10.09
C TYR A 586 -10.76 46.20 -11.28
N TYR A 587 -10.32 45.31 -12.16
CA TYR A 587 -9.65 45.67 -13.40
C TYR A 587 -10.54 45.24 -14.56
N ASP A 588 -10.93 46.21 -15.43
CA ASP A 588 -11.70 45.94 -16.64
C ASP A 588 -11.01 44.86 -17.49
N LYS A 589 -11.73 43.80 -17.86
CA LYS A 589 -11.25 42.70 -18.68
C LYS A 589 -10.20 41.78 -18.02
N SER A 590 -10.09 41.79 -16.71
CA SER A 590 -9.23 40.82 -16.00
C SER A 590 -10.07 39.59 -15.55
N ASP A 591 -9.40 38.46 -15.45
CA ASP A 591 -9.93 37.21 -14.92
C ASP A 591 -9.80 37.10 -13.40
N TYR A 592 -9.52 38.21 -12.71
CA TYR A 592 -9.30 38.23 -11.26
C TYR A 592 -9.83 39.50 -10.58
N ILE A 593 -10.13 39.34 -9.30
CA ILE A 593 -10.37 40.45 -8.34
C ILE A 593 -9.13 40.60 -7.47
N GLU A 594 -8.65 41.82 -7.27
CA GLU A 594 -7.50 42.10 -6.41
C GLU A 594 -7.94 42.68 -5.07
N LEU A 595 -7.49 42.05 -3.99
CA LEU A 595 -7.66 42.52 -2.61
C LEU A 595 -6.32 43.11 -2.14
N ILE A 596 -6.36 44.33 -1.61
CA ILE A 596 -5.16 45.01 -1.11
C ILE A 596 -5.36 45.30 0.37
N ILE A 597 -4.40 44.86 1.19
CA ILE A 597 -4.32 45.19 2.60
C ILE A 597 -3.28 46.32 2.83
N SER A 598 -3.43 47.06 3.93
CA SER A 598 -2.65 48.28 4.18
C SER A 598 -1.13 48.07 4.22
N ARG A 599 -0.69 46.95 4.74
CA ARG A 599 0.72 46.53 4.83
C ARG A 599 0.82 45.01 4.63
N PRO A 600 2.02 44.47 4.33
CA PRO A 600 2.21 43.03 4.32
C PRO A 600 1.89 42.41 5.69
N GLU A 601 1.05 41.36 5.69
CA GLU A 601 0.64 40.62 6.89
C GLU A 601 0.75 39.12 6.67
N LYS A 602 0.86 38.36 7.75
CA LYS A 602 0.84 36.88 7.70
C LYS A 602 -0.60 36.39 7.62
N ILE A 603 -1.09 36.17 6.40
CA ILE A 603 -2.46 35.72 6.17
C ILE A 603 -2.63 34.24 6.52
N MET A 604 -3.79 33.93 7.13
CA MET A 604 -4.22 32.58 7.48
C MET A 604 -5.44 32.15 6.66
N GLN A 605 -6.33 33.07 6.33
CA GLN A 605 -7.53 32.79 5.57
C GLN A 605 -7.99 34.02 4.78
N VAL A 606 -8.47 33.76 3.57
CA VAL A 606 -9.24 34.71 2.79
C VAL A 606 -10.63 34.13 2.58
N SER A 607 -11.65 34.84 3.02
CA SER A 607 -13.05 34.43 2.84
C SER A 607 -13.75 35.47 1.96
N LEU A 608 -14.46 34.99 0.94
CA LEU A 608 -15.27 35.80 0.02
C LEU A 608 -16.70 35.30 0.12
N THR A 609 -17.61 36.15 0.49
CA THR A 609 -19.06 35.84 0.56
C THR A 609 -19.74 36.38 -0.67
N LEU A 610 -20.51 35.56 -1.36
CA LEU A 610 -21.25 35.86 -2.58
C LEU A 610 -22.73 35.98 -2.25
N PRO A 611 -23.42 37.02 -2.66
CA PRO A 611 -24.88 37.08 -2.58
C PRO A 611 -25.50 36.12 -3.62
N THR A 612 -26.57 35.47 -3.22
CA THR A 612 -27.21 34.42 -3.99
C THR A 612 -28.43 34.89 -4.79
N GLN A 613 -28.81 36.16 -4.72
CA GLN A 613 -29.98 36.66 -5.46
C GLN A 613 -29.56 37.09 -6.86
N GLY A 614 -29.98 36.31 -7.85
CA GLY A 614 -29.91 36.65 -9.28
C GLY A 614 -28.72 36.18 -10.06
N CYS A 615 -27.80 35.39 -9.43
CA CYS A 615 -26.59 34.94 -10.07
C CYS A 615 -26.24 33.48 -9.68
N GLU A 616 -25.73 32.69 -10.61
CA GLU A 616 -25.07 31.42 -10.28
C GLU A 616 -23.69 31.74 -9.73
N PRO A 617 -23.33 31.24 -8.53
CA PRO A 617 -22.00 31.44 -7.96
C PRO A 617 -20.94 30.71 -8.79
N ALA A 618 -19.76 31.33 -8.94
CA ALA A 618 -18.60 30.68 -9.54
C ALA A 618 -18.36 29.30 -8.93
N SER A 619 -18.21 28.29 -9.75
CA SER A 619 -18.02 26.89 -9.29
C SER A 619 -16.57 26.60 -8.96
N THR A 620 -15.62 27.37 -9.50
CA THR A 620 -14.18 27.16 -9.36
C THR A 620 -13.44 28.50 -9.21
N GLY A 621 -12.32 28.47 -8.50
CA GLY A 621 -11.45 29.63 -8.37
C GLY A 621 -10.17 29.29 -7.60
N TYR A 622 -9.13 30.11 -7.79
CA TYR A 622 -7.88 30.00 -7.05
C TYR A 622 -7.35 31.38 -6.66
N VAL A 623 -6.46 31.40 -5.67
CA VAL A 623 -5.88 32.64 -5.17
C VAL A 623 -4.37 32.67 -5.43
N THR A 624 -3.91 33.82 -5.93
CA THR A 624 -2.49 34.16 -5.95
C THR A 624 -2.19 35.27 -4.96
N THR A 625 -1.02 35.25 -4.37
CA THR A 625 -0.60 36.21 -3.34
C THR A 625 0.73 36.87 -3.70
N SER A 626 0.90 38.12 -3.29
CA SER A 626 2.17 38.86 -3.45
C SER A 626 2.39 39.79 -2.28
N SER A 627 3.64 39.95 -1.84
CA SER A 627 4.04 40.94 -0.85
C SER A 627 4.36 42.30 -1.47
N ASP A 628 4.78 42.34 -2.74
CA ASP A 628 5.30 43.51 -3.44
C ASP A 628 4.49 43.94 -4.68
N GLY A 629 3.49 43.10 -5.08
CA GLY A 629 2.68 43.31 -6.27
C GLY A 629 3.36 42.96 -7.60
N LYS A 630 4.58 42.47 -7.56
CA LYS A 630 5.39 42.11 -8.75
C LYS A 630 5.56 40.60 -8.88
N ALA A 631 6.03 39.95 -7.81
CA ALA A 631 6.19 38.52 -7.75
C ALA A 631 4.93 37.87 -7.15
N TRP A 632 4.26 37.00 -7.93
CA TRP A 632 3.04 36.34 -7.53
C TRP A 632 3.30 34.85 -7.26
N ALA A 633 2.91 34.41 -6.09
CA ALA A 633 2.95 32.99 -5.73
C ALA A 633 1.55 32.40 -5.92
N ARG A 634 1.47 31.37 -6.74
CA ARG A 634 0.35 30.44 -6.79
C ARG A 634 0.68 29.24 -5.92
N GLU A 635 -0.23 28.80 -5.11
CA GLU A 635 -0.08 27.50 -4.47
C GLU A 635 -0.15 26.42 -5.55
N VAL A 636 0.50 25.29 -5.32
CA VAL A 636 0.57 24.17 -6.26
C VAL A 636 -0.85 23.70 -6.59
N GLU A 637 -1.11 23.32 -7.82
CA GLU A 637 -2.44 22.98 -8.34
C GLU A 637 -3.23 21.95 -7.53
N ASP A 638 -2.57 21.02 -6.87
CA ASP A 638 -3.18 20.02 -6.00
C ASP A 638 -3.73 20.59 -4.67
N VAL A 639 -3.41 21.82 -4.36
CA VAL A 639 -3.83 22.51 -3.13
C VAL A 639 -5.24 23.09 -3.24
N ALA A 640 -5.81 23.14 -4.44
CA ALA A 640 -7.15 23.71 -4.66
C ALA A 640 -8.24 23.00 -3.85
N ARG A 641 -8.09 21.71 -3.58
CA ARG A 641 -9.06 20.94 -2.76
C ARG A 641 -9.07 21.39 -1.30
N ASP A 642 -7.91 21.68 -0.71
CA ASP A 642 -7.78 22.04 0.70
C ASP A 642 -7.90 23.54 0.95
N GLN A 643 -7.68 24.36 -0.09
CA GLN A 643 -7.80 25.81 -0.02
C GLN A 643 -9.22 26.32 -0.23
N LEU A 644 -10.02 25.59 -1.01
CA LEU A 644 -11.37 25.99 -1.36
C LEU A 644 -12.39 25.13 -0.64
N SER A 645 -12.98 25.62 0.44
CA SER A 645 -14.18 25.02 0.99
C SER A 645 -15.40 25.90 0.63
N HIS A 646 -16.38 25.25 -0.02
CA HIS A 646 -17.69 25.85 -0.24
C HIS A 646 -18.58 25.60 0.96
N SER A 647 -19.02 26.63 1.65
CA SER A 647 -20.09 26.51 2.63
C SER A 647 -21.36 27.15 2.11
N LYS A 648 -22.45 26.38 2.00
CA LYS A 648 -23.78 26.92 1.85
C LYS A 648 -24.34 27.24 3.22
N LEU A 649 -24.44 28.50 3.56
CA LEU A 649 -25.14 28.98 4.74
C LEU A 649 -26.62 29.15 4.40
N ASN A 650 -27.47 28.26 4.89
CA ASN A 650 -28.95 28.36 4.81
C ASN A 650 -29.56 28.58 3.41
N GLY A 651 -28.84 28.13 2.37
CA GLY A 651 -29.32 28.24 0.97
C GLY A 651 -29.32 29.66 0.37
N LEU A 652 -28.82 30.65 1.09
CA LEU A 652 -28.87 32.06 0.70
C LEU A 652 -27.50 32.70 0.41
N GLU A 653 -26.41 32.14 0.93
CA GLU A 653 -25.08 32.70 0.71
C GLU A 653 -24.09 31.57 0.37
N SER A 654 -23.27 31.79 -0.66
CA SER A 654 -22.11 30.97 -0.93
C SER A 654 -20.85 31.70 -0.49
N SER A 655 -19.99 31.07 0.24
CA SER A 655 -18.70 31.63 0.62
C SER A 655 -17.55 30.75 0.13
N PHE A 656 -16.50 31.40 -0.36
CA PHE A 656 -15.23 30.77 -0.68
C PHE A 656 -14.26 31.01 0.47
N HIS A 657 -13.61 29.96 0.95
CA HIS A 657 -12.58 30.05 1.97
C HIS A 657 -11.27 29.50 1.42
N PHE A 658 -10.24 30.35 1.39
CA PHE A 658 -8.89 29.98 1.01
C PHE A 658 -8.01 30.05 2.24
N TYR A 659 -7.30 28.95 2.53
CA TYR A 659 -6.48 28.81 3.73
C TYR A 659 -4.99 28.91 3.38
N PHE A 660 -4.24 29.61 4.24
CA PHE A 660 -2.79 29.82 4.12
C PHE A 660 -2.14 29.60 5.48
N PHE A 661 -0.95 29.04 5.51
CA PHE A 661 -0.24 28.92 6.77
C PHE A 661 0.77 30.08 6.92
N ALA A 662 0.30 31.14 7.60
CA ALA A 662 1.08 32.35 7.92
C ALA A 662 1.85 32.94 6.70
N ARG A 663 1.18 33.00 5.55
CA ARG A 663 1.78 33.51 4.30
C ARG A 663 1.86 35.03 4.34
N GLU A 664 3.05 35.58 4.12
CA GLU A 664 3.22 37.04 4.00
C GLU A 664 2.67 37.54 2.66
N ALA A 665 1.66 38.40 2.71
CA ALA A 665 1.05 39.02 1.54
C ALA A 665 0.53 40.41 1.85
N LYS A 666 0.54 41.27 0.82
CA LYS A 666 -0.13 42.58 0.77
C LYS A 666 -1.19 42.62 -0.32
N PHE A 667 -0.95 41.88 -1.40
CA PHE A 667 -1.82 41.80 -2.56
C PHE A 667 -2.30 40.38 -2.71
N ILE A 668 -3.60 40.19 -2.96
CA ILE A 668 -4.25 38.88 -3.08
C ILE A 668 -5.14 38.95 -4.31
N ARG A 669 -4.99 38.06 -5.27
CA ARG A 669 -5.84 37.96 -6.44
C ARG A 669 -6.66 36.69 -6.37
N PHE A 670 -7.97 36.87 -6.49
CA PHE A 670 -8.92 35.78 -6.69
C PHE A 670 -9.19 35.61 -8.17
N HIS A 671 -8.87 34.50 -8.76
CA HIS A 671 -9.05 34.15 -10.15
C HIS A 671 -10.24 33.21 -10.28
N THR A 672 -11.14 33.48 -11.24
CA THR A 672 -12.23 32.58 -11.58
C THR A 672 -12.60 32.76 -13.06
N GLU A 673 -13.03 31.68 -13.71
CA GLU A 673 -13.44 31.73 -15.12
C GLU A 673 -14.80 32.38 -15.31
N ASP A 674 -15.61 32.52 -14.25
CA ASP A 674 -16.99 33.03 -14.26
C ASP A 674 -17.08 34.46 -13.68
N LEU A 675 -16.17 35.36 -14.04
CA LEU A 675 -16.20 36.76 -13.60
C LEU A 675 -17.32 37.62 -14.25
N ASP A 676 -18.30 36.97 -14.88
CA ASP A 676 -19.40 37.69 -15.49
C ASP A 676 -20.32 38.40 -14.46
N SER A 677 -20.64 39.63 -14.74
CA SER A 677 -21.66 40.57 -14.22
C SER A 677 -22.20 40.42 -12.79
N CYS A 678 -22.22 39.23 -12.23
CA CYS A 678 -22.69 38.91 -10.89
C CYS A 678 -21.72 39.26 -9.76
N LEU A 679 -20.48 39.48 -10.10
CA LEU A 679 -19.38 39.60 -9.13
C LEU A 679 -19.12 41.05 -8.70
N LEU A 680 -19.71 42.01 -9.36
CA LEU A 680 -19.29 43.43 -9.26
C LEU A 680 -19.76 44.12 -7.99
N ASP A 681 -20.84 43.69 -7.34
CA ASP A 681 -21.47 44.52 -6.29
C ASP A 681 -21.46 43.95 -4.86
N ALA A 682 -20.96 42.77 -4.62
CA ALA A 682 -21.27 42.13 -3.34
C ALA A 682 -20.24 41.14 -2.73
N TYR A 683 -18.97 41.22 -3.04
CA TYR A 683 -17.99 40.47 -2.24
C TYR A 683 -17.71 41.20 -0.95
N TYR A 684 -17.96 40.52 0.20
CA TYR A 684 -17.46 40.97 1.49
C TYR A 684 -16.19 40.17 1.84
N PRO A 685 -14.99 40.63 1.44
CA PRO A 685 -13.77 39.94 1.75
C PRO A 685 -13.48 40.04 3.25
N LYS A 686 -13.20 38.89 3.85
CA LYS A 686 -12.64 38.79 5.21
C LYS A 686 -11.28 38.20 5.13
N ILE A 687 -10.26 38.89 5.58
CA ILE A 687 -8.89 38.40 5.64
C ILE A 687 -8.53 38.16 7.09
N THR A 688 -8.29 36.89 7.44
CA THR A 688 -7.80 36.51 8.76
C THR A 688 -6.28 36.48 8.71
N ILE A 689 -5.65 37.24 9.58
CA ILE A 689 -4.20 37.29 9.77
C ILE A 689 -3.79 36.68 11.10
N LEU A 690 -2.55 36.23 11.16
CA LEU A 690 -1.88 35.90 12.42
C LEU A 690 -1.41 37.21 13.05
N ASP A 691 -1.97 37.57 14.23
CA ASP A 691 -1.55 38.78 14.95
C ASP A 691 -0.28 38.44 15.73
N ALA A 692 0.87 38.78 15.12
CA ALA A 692 2.18 38.68 15.77
C ALA A 692 2.42 39.95 16.61
N ASN A 693 1.89 39.99 17.82
CA ASN A 693 2.34 40.96 18.82
C ASN A 693 3.56 40.46 19.55
#